data_8888a8367b8005a34e9a8e5a0647a2d5
#
_entry.id   8888a8367b8005a34e9a8e5a0647a2d5
#
_cell.length_a   1.000
_cell.length_b   1.000
_cell.length_c   1.000
_cell.angle_alpha   90.00
_cell.angle_beta   90.00
_cell.angle_gamma   90.00
#
_symmetry.space_group_name_H-M   'P 1'
#
loop_
_entity.id
_entity.type
_entity.pdbx_description
1 polymer ?
#
loop_
_entity_poly.entity_id
_entity_poly.type
_entity_poly.pdbx_seq_one_letter_code
_entity_poly.pdbx_strand_id
1 'polypeptide(L)'
;MGGLVARALLTLKNFKHDLINLLITQATPHVAPVMPLDRFITDFYTTVNNYWILNARHINLTTLSVAGGFRDYQVRSGLTFLPKLSHHTSALSVVSSAVPKTWVSTDHLSIVWCKQLQLTTVRAFFDLIDADTKQITQNSKKKLSVLSHHFIRHPSKHFEENPAIISDLTGTSMWVPVKVSKWTYVAYNESEKIYFTFPLENHRKIYSHVYCQSTMLDTNSWIFACINSTSMCQQGVDLSWKAELLPTIKFLTLRLQDYPSLSHLVVYVPSVHGSKFVVDCEFFKKETRYIQLPVTHLFSFGLSSRKVVLNTNGLYYNLELLNFGQIYQAFKINVVSKCSAVKEEITSIYKLHIPWSYEDSLTIAQAPSSTEISLKLHIAQPENDSHVALLKMYTSSDCRYEVTIKTSFSQILGQVVRFHGGALPAYVISNMLLTYRGQLYSLFSTGCCLEYATMLDKEAKPYKVDPFVIIIKFLLGYKWFKELWDVLLLPELDAIILTSQSMCFPLISLILFLFGTCTAYWSGLLSSASVRLLSSLWLALKRPSELPKDIKMISPDLPFLTIVLIIISWTTCGALAILLSYVYYVFKVVHLQASLTTFKNSQPVNPKHSRRSEKKSNHHKDSSVHHLRLSANDAEDSLRMHSTVINLLTWIVFLSMPSLIYWLKNLRYYFKLNPDPCKPLAFILIPTMAVLGNTYTVSIKSSKLLKTASQFPLPLAVGVIAFGSAHLYRVPCFAFIPLLLHALCNFM
;
A
#
# COMPACT_ATOMS: atom_id res chain seq x y z
N MET A 1 -9.33 -11.90 1.58
CA MET A 1 -10.42 -12.05 2.58
C MET A 1 -10.42 -13.44 3.25
N GLY A 2 -10.25 -14.56 2.53
CA GLY A 2 -10.37 -15.93 3.09
C GLY A 2 -9.54 -16.20 4.36
N GLY A 3 -8.29 -15.76 4.41
CA GLY A 3 -7.45 -15.94 5.60
C GLY A 3 -7.93 -15.15 6.83
N LEU A 4 -8.58 -13.98 6.65
CA LEU A 4 -9.20 -13.26 7.76
C LEU A 4 -10.45 -14.01 8.26
N VAL A 5 -11.25 -14.57 7.35
CA VAL A 5 -12.41 -15.41 7.72
C VAL A 5 -11.96 -16.64 8.49
N ALA A 6 -10.86 -17.29 8.05
CA ALA A 6 -10.28 -18.42 8.80
C ALA A 6 -9.85 -18.02 10.22
N ARG A 7 -9.27 -16.83 10.40
CA ARG A 7 -8.96 -16.29 11.74
C ARG A 7 -10.22 -15.98 12.54
N ALA A 8 -11.29 -15.52 11.89
CA ALA A 8 -12.54 -15.18 12.55
C ALA A 8 -13.27 -16.42 13.10
N LEU A 9 -13.04 -17.62 12.55
CA LEU A 9 -13.60 -18.87 13.11
C LEU A 9 -13.26 -19.03 14.59
N LEU A 10 -12.04 -18.61 14.97
CA LEU A 10 -11.58 -18.70 16.35
C LEU A 10 -12.27 -17.73 17.31
N THR A 11 -12.98 -16.72 16.79
CA THR A 11 -13.76 -15.78 17.60
C THR A 11 -15.16 -16.31 17.96
N LEU A 12 -15.59 -17.41 17.32
CA LEU A 12 -16.90 -17.98 17.53
C LEU A 12 -16.94 -18.79 18.83
N LYS A 13 -17.92 -18.51 19.68
CA LYS A 13 -18.09 -19.17 20.99
C LYS A 13 -18.19 -20.70 20.94
N ASN A 14 -18.76 -21.22 19.86
CA ASN A 14 -19.02 -22.67 19.69
C ASN A 14 -17.93 -23.37 18.86
N PHE A 15 -16.86 -22.66 18.45
CA PHE A 15 -15.79 -23.24 17.68
C PHE A 15 -14.76 -23.91 18.58
N LYS A 16 -14.43 -25.17 18.31
CA LYS A 16 -13.40 -25.92 19.03
C LYS A 16 -12.02 -25.53 18.46
N HIS A 17 -11.24 -24.79 19.24
CA HIS A 17 -9.94 -24.26 18.81
C HIS A 17 -8.94 -25.36 18.41
N ASP A 18 -9.03 -26.54 19.04
CA ASP A 18 -8.11 -27.66 18.80
C ASP A 18 -8.26 -28.31 17.40
N LEU A 19 -9.32 -27.96 16.66
CA LEU A 19 -9.53 -28.45 15.29
C LEU A 19 -8.55 -27.86 14.28
N ILE A 20 -7.97 -26.68 14.58
CA ILE A 20 -7.02 -26.02 13.70
C ILE A 20 -5.72 -25.77 14.47
N ASN A 21 -4.65 -26.48 14.11
CA ASN A 21 -3.34 -26.33 14.72
C ASN A 21 -2.29 -25.64 13.84
N LEU A 22 -2.62 -25.45 12.53
CA LEU A 22 -1.77 -24.79 11.54
C LEU A 22 -2.63 -23.95 10.59
N LEU A 23 -2.23 -22.70 10.36
CA LEU A 23 -2.86 -21.79 9.42
C LEU A 23 -1.80 -21.16 8.50
N ILE A 24 -1.86 -21.47 7.21
CA ILE A 24 -1.02 -20.83 6.19
C ILE A 24 -1.90 -19.92 5.33
N THR A 25 -1.55 -18.65 5.25
CA THR A 25 -2.28 -17.66 4.46
C THR A 25 -1.39 -17.05 3.39
N GLN A 26 -1.97 -16.77 2.22
CA GLN A 26 -1.27 -16.19 1.08
C GLN A 26 -1.94 -14.86 0.69
N ALA A 27 -1.17 -13.79 0.60
CA ALA A 27 -1.60 -12.43 0.27
C ALA A 27 -2.87 -11.97 1.02
N THR A 28 -3.06 -12.41 2.27
CA THR A 28 -4.21 -12.03 3.08
C THR A 28 -3.93 -10.74 3.83
N PRO A 29 -4.75 -9.69 3.68
CA PRO A 29 -4.62 -8.49 4.51
C PRO A 29 -5.10 -8.81 5.93
N HIS A 30 -4.18 -8.95 6.88
CA HIS A 30 -4.48 -9.27 8.28
C HIS A 30 -4.66 -8.03 9.16
N VAL A 31 -3.93 -6.96 8.86
CA VAL A 31 -3.88 -5.75 9.71
C VAL A 31 -5.15 -4.91 9.55
N ALA A 32 -5.53 -4.62 8.32
CA ALA A 32 -6.66 -3.76 7.98
C ALA A 32 -7.20 -4.10 6.58
N PRO A 33 -8.43 -3.71 6.25
CA PRO A 33 -8.93 -3.82 4.87
C PRO A 33 -8.07 -2.97 3.93
N VAL A 34 -7.95 -3.41 2.68
CA VAL A 34 -7.19 -2.68 1.65
C VAL A 34 -7.75 -1.28 1.42
N MET A 35 -9.10 -1.17 1.38
CA MET A 35 -9.83 0.09 1.34
C MET A 35 -10.99 0.03 2.35
N PRO A 36 -11.05 0.94 3.33
CA PRO A 36 -12.07 0.93 4.38
C PRO A 36 -13.36 1.63 3.91
N LEU A 37 -14.02 1.03 2.91
CA LEU A 37 -15.24 1.56 2.28
C LEU A 37 -16.53 1.10 2.98
N ASP A 38 -16.44 0.13 3.90
CA ASP A 38 -17.57 -0.42 4.62
C ASP A 38 -17.28 -0.50 6.12
N ARG A 39 -18.21 0.04 6.93
CA ARG A 39 -18.10 0.03 8.39
C ARG A 39 -18.02 -1.39 8.95
N PHE A 40 -18.88 -2.28 8.47
CA PHE A 40 -18.98 -3.65 9.01
C PHE A 40 -17.72 -4.46 8.74
N ILE A 41 -17.06 -4.23 7.58
CA ILE A 41 -15.77 -4.84 7.29
C ILE A 41 -14.71 -4.32 8.27
N THR A 42 -14.67 -3.01 8.53
CA THR A 42 -13.71 -2.42 9.47
C THR A 42 -13.94 -2.95 10.90
N ASP A 43 -15.18 -2.98 11.36
CA ASP A 43 -15.56 -3.52 12.67
C ASP A 43 -15.19 -5.01 12.79
N PHE A 44 -15.37 -5.78 11.71
CA PHE A 44 -14.97 -7.19 11.63
C PHE A 44 -13.45 -7.38 11.80
N TYR A 45 -12.64 -6.57 11.12
CA TYR A 45 -11.18 -6.57 11.29
C TYR A 45 -10.78 -6.26 12.73
N THR A 46 -11.38 -5.23 13.30
CA THR A 46 -11.13 -4.82 14.70
C THR A 46 -11.46 -5.95 15.66
N THR A 47 -12.62 -6.58 15.50
CA THR A 47 -13.05 -7.71 16.33
C THR A 47 -12.08 -8.88 16.25
N VAL A 48 -11.70 -9.30 15.05
CA VAL A 48 -10.78 -10.43 14.85
C VAL A 48 -9.38 -10.10 15.40
N ASN A 49 -8.87 -8.90 15.14
CA ASN A 49 -7.54 -8.52 15.60
C ASN A 49 -7.47 -8.39 17.13
N ASN A 50 -8.48 -7.75 17.76
CA ASN A 50 -8.55 -7.65 19.22
C ASN A 50 -8.63 -9.02 19.88
N TYR A 51 -9.45 -9.94 19.35
CA TYR A 51 -9.53 -11.31 19.86
C TYR A 51 -8.16 -12.01 19.82
N TRP A 52 -7.44 -11.88 18.71
CA TRP A 52 -6.12 -12.47 18.53
C TRP A 52 -5.08 -11.89 19.51
N ILE A 53 -5.10 -10.57 19.70
CA ILE A 53 -4.19 -9.89 20.63
C ILE A 53 -4.43 -10.35 22.08
N LEU A 54 -5.69 -10.45 22.49
CA LEU A 54 -6.07 -10.81 23.84
C LEU A 54 -5.85 -12.31 24.15
N ASN A 55 -6.11 -13.18 23.18
CA ASN A 55 -6.13 -14.63 23.40
C ASN A 55 -4.91 -15.38 22.83
N ALA A 56 -3.92 -14.69 22.29
CA ALA A 56 -2.77 -15.30 21.62
C ALA A 56 -2.02 -16.34 22.45
N ARG A 57 -2.00 -16.19 23.79
CA ARG A 57 -1.32 -17.10 24.71
C ARG A 57 -2.07 -18.43 24.90
N HIS A 58 -3.36 -18.44 24.64
CA HIS A 58 -4.23 -19.61 24.88
C HIS A 58 -4.50 -20.42 23.60
N ILE A 59 -4.13 -19.87 22.43
CA ILE A 59 -4.36 -20.51 21.14
C ILE A 59 -3.12 -21.31 20.74
N ASN A 60 -3.21 -22.64 20.74
CA ASN A 60 -2.13 -23.51 20.23
C ASN A 60 -2.16 -23.59 18.70
N LEU A 61 -2.01 -22.43 18.03
CA LEU A 61 -2.05 -22.34 16.57
C LEU A 61 -0.72 -21.79 16.05
N THR A 62 -0.10 -22.51 15.13
CA THR A 62 1.04 -22.02 14.38
C THR A 62 0.52 -21.34 13.09
N THR A 63 0.93 -20.10 12.86
CA THR A 63 0.45 -19.30 11.74
C THR A 63 1.60 -18.86 10.85
N LEU A 64 1.46 -19.03 9.53
CA LEU A 64 2.35 -18.50 8.52
C LEU A 64 1.58 -17.58 7.59
N SER A 65 2.05 -16.34 7.42
CA SER A 65 1.54 -15.41 6.42
C SER A 65 2.58 -15.14 5.35
N VAL A 66 2.23 -15.41 4.09
CA VAL A 66 3.10 -15.17 2.92
C VAL A 66 2.55 -14.00 2.12
N ALA A 67 3.33 -12.92 1.98
CA ALA A 67 3.00 -11.77 1.15
C ALA A 67 3.45 -11.96 -0.30
N GLY A 68 2.76 -11.36 -1.25
CA GLY A 68 3.14 -11.41 -2.68
C GLY A 68 4.36 -10.57 -3.04
N GLY A 69 4.66 -9.52 -2.26
CA GLY A 69 5.78 -8.62 -2.52
C GLY A 69 5.39 -7.41 -3.39
N PHE A 70 6.37 -6.85 -4.10
CA PHE A 70 6.18 -5.58 -4.82
C PHE A 70 5.23 -5.68 -6.03
N ARG A 71 4.99 -6.85 -6.56
CA ARG A 71 4.05 -7.09 -7.68
C ARG A 71 2.60 -7.19 -7.23
N ASP A 72 2.34 -7.42 -5.95
CA ASP A 72 0.97 -7.40 -5.42
C ASP A 72 0.51 -5.95 -5.22
N TYR A 73 -0.21 -5.43 -6.21
CA TYR A 73 -0.81 -4.09 -6.16
C TYR A 73 -2.13 -4.05 -5.39
N GLN A 74 -2.78 -5.20 -5.20
CA GLN A 74 -4.06 -5.28 -4.51
C GLN A 74 -3.87 -5.30 -3.00
N VAL A 75 -2.89 -6.09 -2.49
CA VAL A 75 -2.61 -6.19 -1.06
C VAL A 75 -1.14 -5.90 -0.80
N ARG A 76 -0.87 -4.76 -0.16
CA ARG A 76 0.48 -4.38 0.25
C ARG A 76 1.04 -5.39 1.26
N SER A 77 2.32 -5.72 1.15
CA SER A 77 2.99 -6.67 2.07
C SER A 77 2.80 -6.29 3.55
N GLY A 78 2.83 -4.99 3.88
CA GLY A 78 2.59 -4.52 5.25
C GLY A 78 1.23 -4.87 5.83
N LEU A 79 0.20 -5.03 4.99
CA LEU A 79 -1.13 -5.46 5.45
C LEU A 79 -1.20 -6.97 5.72
N THR A 80 -0.29 -7.77 5.15
CA THR A 80 -0.30 -9.23 5.30
C THR A 80 0.43 -9.70 6.55
N PHE A 81 1.22 -8.84 7.18
CA PHE A 81 1.97 -9.22 8.37
C PHE A 81 1.03 -9.43 9.55
N LEU A 82 1.29 -10.52 10.28
CA LEU A 82 0.58 -10.79 11.52
C LEU A 82 1.07 -9.82 12.61
N PRO A 83 0.18 -9.32 13.47
CA PRO A 83 0.60 -8.50 14.61
C PRO A 83 1.67 -9.22 15.42
N LYS A 84 2.81 -8.57 15.69
CA LYS A 84 3.84 -9.10 16.58
C LYS A 84 3.26 -9.11 17.98
N LEU A 85 2.92 -10.30 18.46
CA LEU A 85 2.50 -10.53 19.82
C LEU A 85 3.76 -10.80 20.65
N SER A 86 3.88 -10.18 21.81
CA SER A 86 5.05 -10.29 22.69
C SER A 86 5.39 -11.75 23.00
N HIS A 87 6.62 -12.13 22.76
CA HIS A 87 7.40 -13.26 23.27
C HIS A 87 6.93 -14.73 23.15
N HIS A 88 5.70 -15.05 22.74
CA HIS A 88 5.22 -16.46 22.76
C HIS A 88 4.39 -16.88 21.54
N THR A 89 4.48 -16.22 20.41
CA THR A 89 3.63 -16.57 19.27
C THR A 89 4.36 -17.41 18.24
N SER A 90 3.79 -18.57 17.92
CA SER A 90 4.16 -19.39 16.79
C SER A 90 3.65 -18.76 15.48
N ALA A 91 4.04 -17.49 15.22
CA ALA A 91 3.60 -16.74 14.05
C ALA A 91 4.78 -16.27 13.22
N LEU A 92 4.76 -16.59 11.93
CA LEU A 92 5.75 -16.18 10.94
C LEU A 92 5.09 -15.34 9.85
N SER A 93 5.80 -14.30 9.41
CA SER A 93 5.40 -13.50 8.26
C SER A 93 6.60 -13.36 7.32
N VAL A 94 6.41 -13.63 6.04
CA VAL A 94 7.47 -13.63 5.03
C VAL A 94 6.93 -13.11 3.70
N VAL A 95 7.81 -12.53 2.89
CA VAL A 95 7.47 -12.15 1.51
C VAL A 95 7.92 -13.26 0.55
N SER A 96 7.14 -13.58 -0.48
CA SER A 96 7.44 -14.66 -1.43
C SER A 96 8.81 -14.53 -2.09
N SER A 97 9.31 -13.31 -2.25
CA SER A 97 10.65 -13.03 -2.79
C SER A 97 11.80 -13.44 -1.86
N ALA A 98 11.54 -13.57 -0.56
CA ALA A 98 12.51 -14.05 0.42
C ALA A 98 12.47 -15.57 0.62
N VAL A 99 11.42 -16.24 0.15
CA VAL A 99 11.26 -17.69 0.31
C VAL A 99 12.30 -18.43 -0.51
N PRO A 100 13.14 -19.29 0.11
CA PRO A 100 14.16 -20.07 -0.60
C PRO A 100 13.55 -20.92 -1.72
N LYS A 101 14.24 -20.98 -2.85
CA LYS A 101 13.79 -21.65 -4.11
C LYS A 101 12.57 -21.00 -4.78
N THR A 102 11.97 -19.96 -4.21
CA THR A 102 10.94 -19.15 -4.84
C THR A 102 11.54 -17.87 -5.41
N TRP A 103 12.16 -17.02 -4.59
CA TRP A 103 12.85 -15.75 -4.92
C TRP A 103 12.13 -14.85 -5.95
N VAL A 104 10.81 -14.93 -5.98
CA VAL A 104 9.98 -14.20 -6.95
C VAL A 104 8.87 -13.47 -6.21
N SER A 105 8.67 -12.20 -6.56
CA SER A 105 7.47 -11.47 -6.16
C SER A 105 6.31 -11.88 -7.06
N THR A 106 5.16 -12.15 -6.45
CA THR A 106 3.93 -12.56 -7.12
C THR A 106 2.88 -11.45 -7.08
N ASP A 107 1.98 -11.39 -8.05
CA ASP A 107 0.75 -10.61 -7.92
C ASP A 107 -0.26 -11.33 -7.02
N HIS A 108 -1.38 -10.67 -6.72
CA HIS A 108 -2.39 -11.17 -5.79
C HIS A 108 -3.02 -12.50 -6.20
N LEU A 109 -3.15 -12.76 -7.48
CA LEU A 109 -3.75 -13.98 -8.00
C LEU A 109 -2.68 -15.06 -8.25
N SER A 110 -1.53 -14.69 -8.80
CA SER A 110 -0.48 -15.64 -9.14
C SER A 110 0.17 -16.30 -7.92
N ILE A 111 0.06 -15.72 -6.73
CA ILE A 111 0.61 -16.30 -5.50
C ILE A 111 0.05 -17.71 -5.23
N VAL A 112 -1.21 -17.96 -5.57
CA VAL A 112 -1.87 -19.25 -5.31
C VAL A 112 -1.50 -20.36 -6.30
N TRP A 113 -0.91 -20.01 -7.45
CA TRP A 113 -0.44 -21.00 -8.44
C TRP A 113 1.06 -20.87 -8.78
N CYS A 114 1.81 -20.04 -8.07
CA CYS A 114 3.25 -19.96 -8.21
C CYS A 114 3.86 -21.34 -7.90
N LYS A 115 4.36 -22.06 -8.93
CA LYS A 115 4.87 -23.42 -8.81
C LYS A 115 5.95 -23.55 -7.73
N GLN A 116 6.88 -22.58 -7.66
CA GLN A 116 7.97 -22.61 -6.69
C GLN A 116 7.46 -22.49 -5.26
N LEU A 117 6.51 -21.57 -5.01
CA LEU A 117 5.91 -21.38 -3.70
C LEU A 117 5.05 -22.58 -3.28
N GLN A 118 4.28 -23.14 -4.23
CA GLN A 118 3.49 -24.36 -3.98
C GLN A 118 4.38 -25.55 -3.63
N LEU A 119 5.46 -25.77 -4.36
CA LEU A 119 6.42 -26.84 -4.04
C LEU A 119 7.05 -26.64 -2.66
N THR A 120 7.37 -25.40 -2.27
CA THR A 120 7.89 -25.10 -0.93
C THR A 120 6.85 -25.44 0.13
N THR A 121 5.58 -25.06 -0.09
CA THR A 121 4.47 -25.36 0.84
C THR A 121 4.23 -26.87 0.96
N VAL A 122 4.23 -27.59 -0.16
CA VAL A 122 4.04 -29.07 -0.16
C VAL A 122 5.19 -29.76 0.58
N ARG A 123 6.44 -29.36 0.35
CA ARG A 123 7.60 -29.92 1.09
C ARG A 123 7.47 -29.68 2.59
N ALA A 124 7.06 -28.46 2.98
CA ALA A 124 6.84 -28.17 4.39
C ALA A 124 5.72 -29.05 4.98
N PHE A 125 4.65 -29.32 4.26
CA PHE A 125 3.60 -30.22 4.74
C PHE A 125 4.13 -31.65 4.95
N PHE A 126 4.92 -32.19 4.03
CA PHE A 126 5.51 -33.53 4.21
C PHE A 126 6.41 -33.60 5.46
N ASP A 127 7.23 -32.59 5.70
CA ASP A 127 8.12 -32.54 6.87
C ASP A 127 7.37 -32.27 8.19
N LEU A 128 6.12 -31.77 8.12
CA LEU A 128 5.23 -31.59 9.27
C LEU A 128 4.47 -32.86 9.66
N ILE A 129 4.45 -33.90 8.81
CA ILE A 129 3.78 -35.16 9.12
C ILE A 129 4.58 -35.89 10.19
N ASP A 130 3.89 -36.25 11.25
CA ASP A 130 4.43 -37.09 12.30
C ASP A 130 4.48 -38.55 11.81
N ALA A 131 5.60 -39.23 12.06
CA ALA A 131 5.83 -40.59 11.57
C ALA A 131 4.88 -41.63 12.18
N ASP A 132 4.47 -41.42 13.43
CA ASP A 132 3.64 -42.38 14.18
C ASP A 132 2.15 -42.15 13.90
N THR A 133 1.69 -40.91 14.01
CA THR A 133 0.28 -40.56 13.86
C THR A 133 -0.18 -40.38 12.43
N LYS A 134 0.76 -40.21 11.45
CA LYS A 134 0.52 -39.86 10.06
C LYS A 134 -0.28 -38.56 9.88
N GLN A 135 -0.30 -37.70 10.90
CA GLN A 135 -0.97 -36.40 10.91
C GLN A 135 0.05 -35.28 11.09
N ILE A 136 -0.39 -34.04 10.89
CA ILE A 136 0.44 -32.86 11.16
C ILE A 136 0.78 -32.83 12.65
N THR A 137 2.07 -32.70 12.96
CA THR A 137 2.57 -32.68 14.34
C THR A 137 1.85 -31.66 15.21
N GLN A 138 1.57 -32.01 16.46
CA GLN A 138 1.00 -31.07 17.43
C GLN A 138 2.07 -30.16 18.08
N ASN A 139 3.34 -30.54 17.95
CA ASN A 139 4.44 -29.78 18.56
C ASN A 139 4.66 -28.44 17.84
N SER A 140 4.31 -27.34 18.51
CA SER A 140 4.42 -25.97 17.95
C SER A 140 5.87 -25.58 17.65
N LYS A 141 6.86 -26.02 18.44
CA LYS A 141 8.29 -25.76 18.18
C LYS A 141 8.73 -26.45 16.90
N LYS A 142 8.36 -27.74 16.70
CA LYS A 142 8.66 -28.47 15.47
C LYS A 142 7.98 -27.81 14.26
N LYS A 143 6.71 -27.40 14.38
CA LYS A 143 6.01 -26.66 13.30
C LYS A 143 6.75 -25.40 12.92
N LEU A 144 7.12 -24.58 13.90
CA LEU A 144 7.85 -23.32 13.67
C LEU A 144 9.20 -23.55 13.01
N SER A 145 9.94 -24.57 13.47
CA SER A 145 11.24 -24.93 12.90
C SER A 145 11.15 -25.39 11.45
N VAL A 146 10.18 -26.26 11.13
CA VAL A 146 9.94 -26.70 9.75
C VAL A 146 9.53 -25.53 8.84
N LEU A 147 8.63 -24.67 9.31
CA LEU A 147 8.22 -23.49 8.52
C LEU A 147 9.37 -22.51 8.34
N SER A 148 10.19 -22.28 9.37
CA SER A 148 11.39 -21.44 9.27
C SER A 148 12.40 -22.01 8.27
N HIS A 149 12.61 -23.33 8.27
CA HIS A 149 13.48 -23.99 7.31
C HIS A 149 13.04 -23.74 5.86
N HIS A 150 11.77 -23.95 5.55
CA HIS A 150 11.28 -23.85 4.17
C HIS A 150 11.03 -22.43 3.70
N PHE A 151 10.63 -21.51 4.58
CA PHE A 151 10.13 -20.18 4.18
C PHE A 151 11.08 -19.04 4.52
N ILE A 152 12.00 -19.20 5.48
CA ILE A 152 12.91 -18.13 5.88
C ILE A 152 14.34 -18.49 5.51
N ARG A 153 14.77 -19.68 5.90
CA ARG A 153 16.15 -20.13 5.70
C ARG A 153 16.15 -21.59 5.34
N HIS A 154 16.84 -21.97 4.29
CA HIS A 154 16.94 -23.33 3.80
C HIS A 154 18.31 -23.95 4.14
N PRO A 155 18.58 -24.27 5.43
CA PRO A 155 19.77 -25.05 5.80
C PRO A 155 19.59 -26.53 5.43
N SER A 156 20.54 -27.37 5.76
CA SER A 156 20.36 -28.82 5.69
C SER A 156 19.17 -29.29 6.54
N LYS A 157 18.58 -30.46 6.22
CA LYS A 157 17.34 -30.98 6.78
C LYS A 157 17.32 -31.26 8.29
N HIS A 158 17.83 -30.37 9.11
CA HIS A 158 17.76 -30.49 10.57
C HIS A 158 16.85 -29.40 11.10
N PHE A 159 15.76 -29.80 11.74
CA PHE A 159 14.73 -28.90 12.26
C PHE A 159 14.95 -28.52 13.73
N GLU A 160 16.00 -29.04 14.38
CA GLU A 160 16.35 -28.70 15.76
C GLU A 160 17.39 -27.57 15.82
N GLU A 161 17.21 -26.67 16.77
CA GLU A 161 18.23 -25.65 17.08
C GLU A 161 19.47 -26.36 17.70
N ASN A 162 20.62 -26.25 17.05
CA ASN A 162 21.88 -26.86 17.44
C ASN A 162 21.90 -28.40 17.41
N PRO A 163 21.73 -29.04 16.28
CA PRO A 163 22.15 -30.42 16.20
C PRO A 163 23.68 -30.46 16.28
N ALA A 164 24.21 -30.81 17.44
CA ALA A 164 25.59 -31.22 17.55
C ALA A 164 25.76 -32.61 16.90
N ILE A 165 25.43 -32.68 15.56
CA ILE A 165 25.58 -33.90 14.78
C ILE A 165 27.08 -34.07 14.59
N ILE A 166 27.65 -34.96 15.38
CA ILE A 166 28.99 -35.42 15.18
C ILE A 166 28.95 -36.42 14.02
N SER A 167 29.53 -36.03 12.91
CA SER A 167 29.69 -36.90 11.75
C SER A 167 31.04 -37.58 11.82
N ASP A 168 31.03 -38.89 11.62
CA ASP A 168 32.26 -39.64 11.47
C ASP A 168 32.82 -39.40 10.05
N LEU A 169 34.02 -38.83 10.02
CA LEU A 169 34.70 -38.50 8.74
C LEU A 169 35.76 -39.57 8.39
N THR A 170 35.77 -40.70 9.11
CA THR A 170 36.68 -41.83 8.85
C THR A 170 36.24 -42.59 7.61
N GLY A 171 37.11 -42.70 6.64
CA GLY A 171 36.88 -43.45 5.38
C GLY A 171 38.07 -43.31 4.45
N THR A 172 38.10 -44.11 3.35
CA THR A 172 39.06 -43.96 2.25
C THR A 172 38.79 -42.61 1.55
N SER A 173 39.55 -41.59 1.94
CA SER A 173 39.36 -40.23 1.41
C SER A 173 40.68 -39.49 1.47
N MET A 174 40.86 -38.58 0.50
CA MET A 174 42.02 -37.72 0.40
C MET A 174 41.86 -36.49 1.31
N TRP A 175 42.87 -36.24 2.18
CA TRP A 175 42.91 -35.07 3.04
C TRP A 175 43.95 -34.08 2.55
N VAL A 176 43.52 -32.85 2.23
CA VAL A 176 44.38 -31.80 1.69
C VAL A 176 44.40 -30.59 2.62
N PRO A 177 45.55 -30.27 3.26
CA PRO A 177 45.66 -29.10 4.09
C PRO A 177 45.77 -27.83 3.26
N VAL A 178 44.95 -26.82 3.55
CA VAL A 178 44.91 -25.50 2.91
C VAL A 178 45.35 -24.45 3.87
N LYS A 179 46.48 -23.76 3.61
CA LYS A 179 47.06 -22.72 4.47
C LYS A 179 46.78 -21.29 3.99
N VAL A 180 46.28 -21.14 2.73
CA VAL A 180 46.01 -19.83 2.15
C VAL A 180 44.75 -19.23 2.66
N SER A 181 44.67 -17.90 2.74
CA SER A 181 43.47 -17.16 3.22
C SER A 181 42.39 -17.06 2.15
N LYS A 182 42.70 -17.30 0.90
CA LYS A 182 41.76 -17.32 -0.23
C LYS A 182 42.05 -18.52 -1.07
N TRP A 183 41.03 -19.35 -1.28
CA TRP A 183 41.18 -20.63 -1.95
C TRP A 183 39.96 -20.92 -2.84
N THR A 184 40.23 -21.42 -4.01
CA THR A 184 39.26 -21.85 -5.01
C THR A 184 39.60 -23.27 -5.48
N TYR A 185 38.60 -24.13 -5.52
CA TYR A 185 38.72 -25.48 -6.07
C TYR A 185 37.66 -25.71 -7.16
N VAL A 186 38.11 -26.16 -8.29
CA VAL A 186 37.26 -26.54 -9.40
C VAL A 186 37.30 -28.05 -9.53
N ALA A 187 36.22 -28.71 -9.15
CA ALA A 187 36.08 -30.15 -9.27
C ALA A 187 35.51 -30.53 -10.65
N TYR A 188 36.10 -31.53 -11.25
CA TYR A 188 35.64 -32.12 -12.51
C TYR A 188 36.03 -33.60 -12.54
N ASN A 189 35.05 -34.50 -12.60
CA ASN A 189 35.26 -35.96 -12.58
C ASN A 189 36.14 -36.48 -11.43
N GLU A 190 35.78 -36.09 -10.21
CA GLU A 190 36.47 -36.58 -9.03
C GLU A 190 36.09 -38.03 -8.71
N SER A 191 37.04 -38.92 -8.74
CA SER A 191 36.86 -40.35 -8.46
C SER A 191 36.75 -40.64 -6.96
N GLU A 192 37.40 -39.81 -6.12
CA GLU A 192 37.49 -40.00 -4.68
C GLU A 192 36.88 -38.85 -3.90
N LYS A 193 36.51 -39.10 -2.63
CA LYS A 193 36.05 -38.08 -1.71
C LYS A 193 37.25 -37.26 -1.20
N ILE A 194 37.14 -35.93 -1.26
CA ILE A 194 38.23 -35.03 -0.85
C ILE A 194 37.78 -34.17 0.31
N TYR A 195 38.62 -34.09 1.35
CA TYR A 195 38.43 -33.19 2.50
C TYR A 195 39.54 -32.14 2.51
N PHE A 196 39.16 -30.88 2.32
CA PHE A 196 40.06 -29.73 2.43
C PHE A 196 40.03 -29.18 3.84
N THR A 197 41.18 -29.12 4.52
CA THR A 197 41.28 -28.69 5.90
C THR A 197 41.95 -27.35 6.05
N PHE A 198 41.30 -26.44 6.74
CA PHE A 198 41.80 -25.09 7.01
C PHE A 198 42.13 -24.97 8.52
N PRO A 199 43.41 -24.86 8.94
CA PRO A 199 43.78 -24.68 10.32
C PRO A 199 43.35 -23.29 10.83
N LEU A 200 42.53 -23.23 11.87
CA LEU A 200 41.92 -21.98 12.34
C LEU A 200 42.80 -21.20 13.29
N GLU A 201 43.77 -21.83 13.94
CA GLU A 201 44.62 -21.19 14.94
C GLU A 201 45.35 -19.95 14.41
N ASN A 202 46.03 -20.08 13.28
CA ASN A 202 46.74 -18.97 12.66
C ASN A 202 45.81 -17.98 12.00
N HIS A 203 44.70 -18.44 11.38
CA HIS A 203 43.72 -17.59 10.74
C HIS A 203 42.99 -16.69 11.74
N ARG A 204 42.67 -17.16 12.96
CA ARG A 204 42.02 -16.34 14.00
C ARG A 204 42.86 -15.16 14.46
N LYS A 205 44.20 -15.25 14.41
CA LYS A 205 45.10 -14.15 14.80
C LYS A 205 45.00 -12.96 13.84
N ILE A 206 44.66 -13.24 12.55
CA ILE A 206 44.71 -12.26 11.47
C ILE A 206 43.31 -11.88 11.00
N TYR A 207 42.38 -12.84 10.96
CA TYR A 207 41.05 -12.69 10.37
C TYR A 207 39.94 -12.88 11.38
N SER A 208 38.84 -12.18 11.21
CA SER A 208 37.66 -12.25 12.08
C SER A 208 36.57 -13.19 11.56
N HIS A 209 36.52 -13.41 10.25
CA HIS A 209 35.46 -14.17 9.59
C HIS A 209 36.01 -15.09 8.51
N VAL A 210 35.24 -16.15 8.22
CA VAL A 210 35.41 -16.99 7.03
C VAL A 210 34.11 -17.02 6.25
N TYR A 211 34.23 -16.93 4.95
CA TYR A 211 33.15 -17.10 3.98
C TYR A 211 33.49 -18.27 3.07
N CYS A 212 32.60 -19.24 2.92
CA CYS A 212 32.71 -20.32 1.94
C CYS A 212 31.47 -20.40 1.10
N GLN A 213 31.61 -20.63 -0.20
CA GLN A 213 30.51 -20.85 -1.13
C GLN A 213 30.75 -22.09 -2.00
N SER A 214 29.68 -22.70 -2.48
CA SER A 214 29.75 -23.85 -3.37
C SER A 214 28.60 -23.85 -4.38
N THR A 215 28.88 -24.27 -5.61
CA THR A 215 27.88 -24.51 -6.65
C THR A 215 27.20 -25.89 -6.55
N MET A 216 27.64 -26.74 -5.60
CA MET A 216 27.02 -28.03 -5.29
C MET A 216 25.72 -27.87 -4.52
N LEU A 217 24.62 -27.58 -5.19
CA LEU A 217 23.34 -27.24 -4.51
C LEU A 217 22.69 -28.45 -3.82
N ASP A 218 22.87 -29.65 -4.37
CA ASP A 218 22.18 -30.87 -3.92
C ASP A 218 22.86 -31.57 -2.73
N THR A 219 24.11 -31.23 -2.41
CA THR A 219 24.84 -31.84 -1.30
C THR A 219 24.39 -31.21 0.03
N ASN A 220 23.82 -32.01 0.94
CA ASN A 220 23.32 -31.51 2.22
C ASN A 220 24.45 -31.13 3.16
N SER A 221 25.39 -32.06 3.42
CA SER A 221 26.54 -31.88 4.31
C SER A 221 27.80 -31.65 3.50
N TRP A 222 28.40 -30.48 3.63
CA TRP A 222 29.57 -30.08 2.84
C TRP A 222 30.64 -29.30 3.61
N ILE A 223 30.31 -28.84 4.83
CA ILE A 223 31.24 -28.07 5.65
C ILE A 223 31.14 -28.52 7.12
N PHE A 224 32.27 -28.88 7.69
CA PHE A 224 32.40 -29.43 9.02
C PHE A 224 33.43 -28.65 9.83
N ALA A 225 33.37 -28.78 11.12
CA ALA A 225 34.36 -28.21 12.04
C ALA A 225 34.88 -29.27 12.99
N CYS A 226 36.17 -29.26 13.20
CA CYS A 226 36.85 -30.21 14.08
C CYS A 226 37.18 -29.59 15.42
N ILE A 227 37.02 -30.38 16.50
CA ILE A 227 37.36 -30.02 17.85
C ILE A 227 38.60 -30.84 18.22
N ASN A 228 39.66 -30.20 18.73
CA ASN A 228 40.84 -30.84 19.28
C ASN A 228 41.52 -31.92 18.40
N SER A 229 41.67 -31.67 17.10
CA SER A 229 42.37 -32.63 16.24
C SER A 229 43.83 -32.25 16.00
N THR A 230 44.72 -33.23 16.07
CA THR A 230 46.06 -33.16 15.56
C THR A 230 46.01 -33.11 14.00
N SER A 231 46.37 -33.97 13.22
CA SER A 231 46.47 -33.84 11.75
C SER A 231 45.26 -34.33 10.96
N MET A 232 44.39 -35.17 11.51
CA MET A 232 43.18 -35.72 10.86
C MET A 232 41.97 -35.59 11.75
N CYS A 233 40.88 -35.06 11.22
CA CYS A 233 39.61 -34.91 11.88
C CYS A 233 38.79 -36.20 11.76
N GLN A 234 38.80 -37.04 12.77
CA GLN A 234 37.97 -38.25 12.77
C GLN A 234 36.50 -37.97 13.02
N GLN A 235 36.22 -36.98 13.85
CA GLN A 235 34.87 -36.57 14.23
C GLN A 235 34.70 -35.06 13.98
N GLY A 236 33.79 -34.71 13.11
CA GLY A 236 33.48 -33.32 12.77
C GLY A 236 32.04 -32.93 13.11
N VAL A 237 31.88 -31.72 13.62
CA VAL A 237 30.55 -31.11 13.78
C VAL A 237 30.09 -30.59 12.44
N ASP A 238 28.93 -31.04 11.95
CA ASP A 238 28.38 -30.54 10.69
C ASP A 238 27.85 -29.09 10.87
N LEU A 239 28.45 -28.15 10.15
CA LEU A 239 28.05 -26.76 10.12
C LEU A 239 27.18 -26.41 8.90
N SER A 240 26.90 -27.37 8.02
CA SER A 240 26.17 -27.14 6.77
C SER A 240 24.72 -26.65 7.01
N TRP A 241 24.16 -26.92 8.17
CA TRP A 241 22.85 -26.40 8.55
C TRP A 241 22.79 -24.86 8.70
N LYS A 242 23.95 -24.20 8.89
CA LYS A 242 24.07 -22.74 8.92
C LYS A 242 24.17 -22.11 7.53
N ALA A 243 24.35 -22.92 6.49
CA ALA A 243 24.46 -22.42 5.13
C ALA A 243 23.15 -21.79 4.66
N GLU A 244 23.25 -20.77 3.84
CA GLU A 244 22.12 -20.18 3.11
C GLU A 244 22.18 -20.58 1.63
N LEU A 245 21.00 -20.76 1.02
CA LEU A 245 20.86 -21.11 -0.39
C LEU A 245 20.53 -19.87 -1.20
N LEU A 246 21.21 -19.70 -2.34
CA LEU A 246 20.91 -18.76 -3.40
C LEU A 246 20.64 -19.51 -4.72
N PRO A 247 20.16 -18.86 -5.77
CA PRO A 247 19.80 -19.55 -7.01
C PRO A 247 20.90 -20.40 -7.63
N THR A 248 22.16 -19.97 -7.56
CA THR A 248 23.30 -20.64 -8.21
C THR A 248 24.37 -21.14 -7.25
N ILE A 249 24.31 -20.71 -5.99
CA ILE A 249 25.31 -21.05 -4.96
C ILE A 249 24.63 -21.32 -3.61
N LYS A 250 25.28 -22.11 -2.79
CA LYS A 250 25.08 -22.15 -1.33
C LYS A 250 26.31 -21.58 -0.65
N PHE A 251 26.13 -20.90 0.46
CA PHE A 251 27.24 -20.25 1.15
C PHE A 251 27.07 -20.30 2.67
N LEU A 252 28.20 -20.15 3.34
CA LEU A 252 28.28 -20.07 4.80
C LEU A 252 29.19 -18.91 5.18
N THR A 253 28.79 -18.12 6.15
CA THR A 253 29.65 -17.11 6.79
C THR A 253 29.72 -17.40 8.29
N LEU A 254 30.93 -17.53 8.84
CA LEU A 254 31.16 -17.75 10.25
C LEU A 254 32.06 -16.66 10.82
N ARG A 255 31.71 -16.21 12.04
CA ARG A 255 32.59 -15.39 12.85
C ARG A 255 33.50 -16.33 13.67
N LEU A 256 34.80 -16.24 13.47
CA LEU A 256 35.76 -17.18 14.05
C LEU A 256 35.83 -17.12 15.60
N GLN A 257 35.53 -15.97 16.18
CA GLN A 257 35.48 -15.75 17.62
C GLN A 257 34.38 -16.51 18.35
N ASP A 258 33.25 -16.79 17.63
CA ASP A 258 32.11 -17.50 18.20
C ASP A 258 32.39 -19.01 18.38
N TYR A 259 33.53 -19.47 17.84
CA TYR A 259 33.92 -20.89 17.85
C TYR A 259 35.36 -21.08 18.34
N PRO A 260 35.67 -20.72 19.56
CA PRO A 260 37.04 -20.76 20.09
C PRO A 260 37.62 -22.19 20.17
N SER A 261 36.75 -23.18 20.38
CA SER A 261 37.15 -24.61 20.54
C SER A 261 37.45 -25.33 19.22
N LEU A 262 37.11 -24.73 18.05
CA LEU A 262 37.36 -25.39 16.80
C LEU A 262 38.81 -25.26 16.34
N SER A 263 39.43 -26.38 16.00
CA SER A 263 40.83 -26.45 15.51
C SER A 263 40.91 -26.26 13.99
N HIS A 264 40.01 -26.89 13.24
CA HIS A 264 40.00 -26.86 11.76
C HIS A 264 38.59 -26.67 11.24
N LEU A 265 38.48 -25.97 10.11
CA LEU A 265 37.32 -25.99 9.23
C LEU A 265 37.60 -27.01 8.09
N VAL A 266 36.64 -27.87 7.78
CA VAL A 266 36.76 -28.90 6.79
C VAL A 266 35.68 -28.70 5.71
N VAL A 267 36.10 -28.64 4.45
CA VAL A 267 35.21 -28.58 3.31
C VAL A 267 35.26 -29.93 2.57
N TYR A 268 34.07 -30.51 2.43
CA TYR A 268 33.90 -31.82 1.80
C TYR A 268 33.49 -31.67 0.35
N VAL A 269 34.19 -32.37 -0.52
CA VAL A 269 33.91 -32.53 -1.93
C VAL A 269 33.64 -34.01 -2.21
N PRO A 270 32.40 -34.37 -2.61
CA PRO A 270 32.04 -35.76 -2.94
C PRO A 270 32.70 -36.20 -4.24
N SER A 271 32.77 -37.51 -4.45
CA SER A 271 33.07 -38.06 -5.77
C SER A 271 31.95 -37.65 -6.77
N VAL A 272 32.31 -37.12 -7.90
CA VAL A 272 31.36 -36.62 -8.92
C VAL A 272 31.82 -37.01 -10.31
N HIS A 273 30.88 -37.54 -11.11
CA HIS A 273 31.11 -37.87 -12.49
C HIS A 273 30.25 -36.97 -13.40
N GLY A 274 30.89 -36.31 -14.37
CA GLY A 274 30.21 -35.61 -15.45
C GLY A 274 29.67 -34.19 -15.13
N SER A 275 29.89 -33.66 -13.94
CA SER A 275 29.50 -32.30 -13.60
C SER A 275 30.68 -31.48 -13.06
N LYS A 276 30.76 -30.21 -13.49
CA LYS A 276 31.74 -29.22 -13.00
C LYS A 276 31.11 -28.45 -11.85
N PHE A 277 31.79 -28.34 -10.74
CA PHE A 277 31.39 -27.44 -9.66
C PHE A 277 32.59 -26.71 -9.05
N VAL A 278 32.31 -25.60 -8.42
CA VAL A 278 33.28 -24.69 -7.82
C VAL A 278 33.01 -24.55 -6.34
N VAL A 279 34.08 -24.59 -5.54
CA VAL A 279 34.07 -24.31 -4.13
C VAL A 279 35.10 -23.23 -3.87
N ASP A 280 34.66 -22.16 -3.21
CA ASP A 280 35.51 -21.03 -2.83
C ASP A 280 35.43 -20.78 -1.34
N CYS A 281 36.59 -20.50 -0.71
CA CYS A 281 36.66 -20.06 0.67
C CYS A 281 37.57 -18.85 0.82
N GLU A 282 37.19 -17.89 1.66
CA GLU A 282 37.95 -16.68 1.95
C GLU A 282 37.90 -16.33 3.43
N PHE A 283 39.08 -16.11 4.03
CA PHE A 283 39.21 -15.53 5.36
C PHE A 283 39.40 -14.02 5.26
N PHE A 284 38.65 -13.24 6.04
CA PHE A 284 38.65 -11.78 5.92
C PHE A 284 38.49 -11.05 7.25
N LYS A 285 38.90 -9.80 7.30
CA LYS A 285 38.63 -8.87 8.40
C LYS A 285 37.27 -8.22 8.17
N LYS A 286 36.43 -8.11 9.21
CA LYS A 286 35.08 -7.52 9.13
C LYS A 286 35.10 -6.17 8.42
N GLU A 287 36.03 -5.30 8.76
CA GLU A 287 36.13 -3.91 8.28
C GLU A 287 36.38 -3.84 6.77
N THR A 288 36.92 -4.91 6.16
CA THR A 288 37.18 -4.96 4.72
C THR A 288 35.97 -5.38 3.88
N ARG A 289 34.94 -5.93 4.50
CA ARG A 289 33.77 -6.50 3.82
C ARG A 289 32.44 -5.88 4.27
N TYR A 290 32.40 -5.34 5.50
CA TYR A 290 31.23 -4.64 6.01
C TYR A 290 31.46 -3.15 5.87
N ILE A 291 30.71 -2.54 4.93
CA ILE A 291 30.91 -1.15 4.52
C ILE A 291 29.64 -0.38 4.81
N GLN A 292 29.75 0.73 5.53
CA GLN A 292 28.64 1.60 5.81
C GLN A 292 28.39 2.51 4.60
N LEU A 293 27.19 2.46 4.07
CA LEU A 293 26.75 3.27 2.95
C LEU A 293 25.57 4.14 3.37
N PRO A 294 25.82 5.38 3.84
CA PRO A 294 24.73 6.29 4.17
C PRO A 294 23.98 6.68 2.89
N VAL A 295 22.65 6.54 2.90
CA VAL A 295 21.82 6.94 1.77
C VAL A 295 21.82 8.46 1.62
N THR A 296 21.59 8.94 0.40
CA THR A 296 21.54 10.38 0.10
C THR A 296 20.30 11.00 0.74
N HIS A 297 20.40 12.26 1.20
CA HIS A 297 19.27 12.96 1.78
C HIS A 297 18.13 13.14 0.76
N LEU A 298 16.88 13.05 1.21
CA LEU A 298 15.71 13.19 0.35
C LEU A 298 15.73 14.49 -0.49
N PHE A 299 16.09 15.60 0.14
CA PHE A 299 16.18 16.92 -0.52
C PHE A 299 17.41 17.12 -1.40
N SER A 300 18.26 16.10 -1.59
CA SER A 300 19.37 16.19 -2.56
C SER A 300 18.88 16.19 -4.02
N PHE A 301 17.59 15.97 -4.25
CA PHE A 301 16.93 16.00 -5.57
C PHE A 301 17.61 15.11 -6.63
N GLY A 302 18.27 14.04 -6.20
CA GLY A 302 19.01 13.15 -7.10
C GLY A 302 20.28 13.75 -7.70
N LEU A 303 20.61 15.01 -7.36
CA LEU A 303 21.84 15.68 -7.78
C LEU A 303 23.06 15.15 -7.05
N SER A 304 22.88 14.73 -5.80
CA SER A 304 23.93 14.10 -5.00
C SER A 304 23.96 12.59 -5.26
N SER A 305 25.13 12.07 -5.53
CA SER A 305 25.40 10.63 -5.63
C SER A 305 26.51 10.23 -4.68
N ARG A 306 26.33 9.11 -3.98
CA ARG A 306 27.39 8.50 -3.18
C ARG A 306 28.02 7.37 -3.97
N LYS A 307 29.32 7.41 -4.08
CA LYS A 307 30.12 6.42 -4.81
C LYS A 307 31.06 5.73 -3.83
N VAL A 308 31.06 4.41 -3.86
CA VAL A 308 31.98 3.55 -3.11
C VAL A 308 32.67 2.62 -4.08
N VAL A 309 33.99 2.63 -4.04
CA VAL A 309 34.83 1.73 -4.83
C VAL A 309 35.30 0.62 -3.89
N LEU A 310 34.99 -0.64 -4.24
CA LEU A 310 35.43 -1.80 -3.51
C LEU A 310 36.86 -2.11 -3.98
N ASN A 311 37.85 -1.65 -3.23
CA ASN A 311 39.26 -1.70 -3.62
C ASN A 311 39.89 -3.09 -3.46
N THR A 312 39.24 -4.00 -2.74
CA THR A 312 39.74 -5.34 -2.50
C THR A 312 38.94 -6.35 -3.32
N ASN A 313 39.63 -7.28 -3.97
CA ASN A 313 38.99 -8.37 -4.67
C ASN A 313 38.50 -9.41 -3.64
N GLY A 314 37.20 -9.46 -3.36
CA GLY A 314 36.59 -10.37 -2.42
C GLY A 314 35.43 -11.15 -3.01
N LEU A 315 35.08 -12.26 -2.34
CA LEU A 315 33.93 -13.10 -2.72
C LEU A 315 32.60 -12.56 -2.16
N TYR A 316 32.66 -11.77 -1.07
CA TYR A 316 31.48 -11.32 -0.34
C TYR A 316 31.68 -9.89 0.17
N TYR A 317 30.65 -9.07 0.01
CA TYR A 317 30.55 -7.74 0.63
C TYR A 317 29.16 -7.53 1.22
N ASN A 318 29.12 -6.83 2.36
CA ASN A 318 27.89 -6.43 3.04
C ASN A 318 27.86 -4.92 3.17
N LEU A 319 26.99 -4.27 2.42
CA LEU A 319 26.80 -2.81 2.47
C LEU A 319 25.64 -2.50 3.42
N GLU A 320 25.92 -1.83 4.53
CA GLU A 320 24.94 -1.39 5.51
C GLU A 320 24.34 -0.05 5.07
N LEU A 321 23.04 -0.04 4.72
CA LEU A 321 22.33 1.12 4.22
C LEU A 321 21.85 1.97 5.39
N LEU A 322 22.69 2.90 5.85
CA LEU A 322 22.36 3.77 6.98
C LEU A 322 21.27 4.77 6.61
N ASN A 323 20.34 5.02 7.56
CA ASN A 323 19.22 5.96 7.41
C ASN A 323 18.21 5.55 6.31
N PHE A 324 18.12 4.26 6.00
CA PHE A 324 17.14 3.70 5.09
C PHE A 324 16.10 2.89 5.88
N GLY A 325 15.06 3.57 6.38
CA GLY A 325 14.01 2.96 7.23
C GLY A 325 12.60 3.44 6.92
N GLN A 326 12.43 4.45 6.05
CA GLN A 326 11.13 5.06 5.79
C GLN A 326 10.52 4.61 4.46
N ILE A 327 9.20 4.35 4.45
CA ILE A 327 8.48 3.83 3.26
C ILE A 327 8.49 4.78 2.06
N TYR A 328 8.63 6.08 2.26
CA TYR A 328 8.70 7.05 1.18
C TYR A 328 10.10 7.12 0.54
N GLN A 329 11.13 6.54 1.17
CA GLN A 329 12.48 6.54 0.63
C GLN A 329 12.56 5.57 -0.56
N ALA A 330 13.17 6.05 -1.64
CA ALA A 330 13.48 5.22 -2.80
C ALA A 330 14.77 5.67 -3.47
N PHE A 331 15.66 4.73 -3.70
CA PHE A 331 16.97 4.94 -4.29
C PHE A 331 17.22 3.97 -5.45
N LYS A 332 18.16 4.34 -6.31
CA LYS A 332 18.74 3.50 -7.33
C LYS A 332 20.19 3.28 -6.98
N ILE A 333 20.58 2.01 -6.86
CA ILE A 333 21.98 1.61 -6.77
C ILE A 333 22.43 1.11 -8.14
N ASN A 334 23.48 1.69 -8.67
CA ASN A 334 24.17 1.18 -9.85
C ASN A 334 25.45 0.47 -9.40
N VAL A 335 25.55 -0.82 -9.72
CA VAL A 335 26.72 -1.65 -9.47
C VAL A 335 27.42 -1.89 -10.80
N VAL A 336 28.64 -1.37 -10.93
CA VAL A 336 29.50 -1.59 -12.10
C VAL A 336 30.58 -2.60 -11.72
N SER A 337 30.63 -3.71 -12.45
CA SER A 337 31.67 -4.73 -12.31
C SER A 337 32.70 -4.63 -13.46
N LYS A 338 33.99 -4.64 -13.11
CA LYS A 338 35.11 -4.66 -14.04
C LYS A 338 35.97 -5.87 -13.74
N CYS A 339 36.05 -6.82 -14.66
CA CYS A 339 36.76 -8.08 -14.50
C CYS A 339 38.04 -8.11 -15.37
N SER A 340 39.09 -8.77 -14.91
CA SER A 340 40.38 -8.85 -15.57
C SER A 340 40.45 -9.95 -16.63
N ALA A 341 39.61 -10.97 -16.57
CA ALA A 341 39.57 -12.08 -17.54
C ALA A 341 38.22 -12.18 -18.26
N VAL A 342 38.23 -12.21 -19.58
CA VAL A 342 37.03 -12.20 -20.45
C VAL A 342 36.54 -13.61 -20.80
N LYS A 343 37.10 -14.66 -20.23
CA LYS A 343 36.94 -16.04 -20.79
C LYS A 343 35.73 -16.83 -20.27
N GLU A 344 35.09 -16.47 -19.16
CA GLU A 344 33.88 -17.17 -18.67
C GLU A 344 32.88 -16.15 -18.16
N GLU A 345 31.58 -16.41 -18.38
CA GLU A 345 30.50 -15.62 -17.83
C GLU A 345 30.45 -15.76 -16.29
N ILE A 346 30.92 -14.74 -15.60
CA ILE A 346 30.97 -14.73 -14.14
C ILE A 346 29.64 -14.21 -13.61
N THR A 347 28.93 -15.02 -12.86
CA THR A 347 27.66 -14.63 -12.24
C THR A 347 27.92 -13.96 -10.90
N SER A 348 27.38 -12.75 -10.73
CA SER A 348 27.31 -12.05 -9.45
C SER A 348 25.88 -11.96 -8.97
N ILE A 349 25.65 -12.08 -7.65
CA ILE A 349 24.31 -12.00 -7.05
C ILE A 349 24.31 -10.84 -6.09
N TYR A 350 23.29 -9.97 -6.22
CA TYR A 350 23.05 -8.86 -5.33
C TYR A 350 21.73 -9.10 -4.59
N LYS A 351 21.81 -9.24 -3.26
CA LYS A 351 20.67 -9.50 -2.39
C LYS A 351 20.43 -8.29 -1.49
N LEU A 352 19.35 -7.54 -1.74
CA LEU A 352 18.83 -6.58 -0.78
C LEU A 352 18.05 -7.36 0.30
N HIS A 353 18.48 -7.25 1.53
CA HIS A 353 17.87 -7.90 2.68
C HIS A 353 17.33 -6.86 3.65
N ILE A 354 16.02 -6.96 3.96
CA ILE A 354 15.32 -6.10 4.92
C ILE A 354 14.98 -6.94 6.16
N PRO A 355 15.75 -6.80 7.25
CA PRO A 355 15.65 -7.72 8.40
C PRO A 355 14.29 -7.71 9.10
N TRP A 356 13.67 -6.53 9.25
CA TRP A 356 12.41 -6.38 10.00
C TRP A 356 11.18 -6.89 9.24
N SER A 357 11.28 -7.13 7.93
CA SER A 357 10.17 -7.59 7.10
C SER A 357 10.40 -8.93 6.43
N TYR A 358 11.57 -9.56 6.63
CA TYR A 358 11.95 -10.77 5.90
C TYR A 358 11.63 -10.65 4.41
N GLU A 359 12.01 -9.50 3.83
CA GLU A 359 11.85 -9.19 2.43
C GLU A 359 13.23 -9.14 1.78
N ASP A 360 13.42 -10.01 0.79
CA ASP A 360 14.64 -10.04 0.00
C ASP A 360 14.31 -9.68 -1.45
N SER A 361 15.20 -8.94 -2.07
CA SER A 361 15.18 -8.69 -3.51
C SER A 361 16.49 -9.19 -4.08
N LEU A 362 16.42 -10.14 -5.03
CA LEU A 362 17.58 -10.71 -5.70
C LEU A 362 17.73 -10.13 -7.09
N THR A 363 18.96 -9.78 -7.43
CA THR A 363 19.36 -9.38 -8.77
C THR A 363 20.57 -10.23 -9.18
N ILE A 364 20.46 -10.94 -10.27
CA ILE A 364 21.53 -11.76 -10.84
C ILE A 364 22.11 -10.99 -12.01
N ALA A 365 23.43 -10.82 -12.04
CA ALA A 365 24.14 -10.10 -13.08
C ALA A 365 25.30 -10.95 -13.61
N GLN A 366 25.49 -10.94 -14.91
CA GLN A 366 26.69 -11.51 -15.55
C GLN A 366 27.74 -10.41 -15.61
N ALA A 367 28.91 -10.65 -15.06
CA ALA A 367 30.03 -9.70 -15.07
C ALA A 367 30.95 -9.95 -16.30
N PRO A 368 31.51 -8.90 -16.93
CA PRO A 368 31.40 -7.47 -16.55
C PRO A 368 30.08 -6.84 -16.94
N SER A 369 29.49 -6.03 -16.05
CA SER A 369 28.19 -5.38 -16.30
C SER A 369 27.99 -4.11 -15.49
N SER A 370 26.98 -3.34 -15.90
CA SER A 370 26.41 -2.25 -15.11
C SER A 370 24.96 -2.60 -14.77
N THR A 371 24.70 -2.85 -13.51
CA THR A 371 23.41 -3.36 -13.05
C THR A 371 22.74 -2.36 -12.13
N GLU A 372 21.50 -1.98 -12.44
CA GLU A 372 20.69 -1.07 -11.60
C GLU A 372 19.79 -1.87 -10.65
N ILE A 373 19.87 -1.58 -9.36
CA ILE A 373 19.08 -2.18 -8.30
C ILE A 373 18.19 -1.10 -7.72
N SER A 374 16.88 -1.35 -7.69
CA SER A 374 15.91 -0.45 -7.06
C SER A 374 15.80 -0.74 -5.56
N LEU A 375 16.07 0.26 -4.74
CA LEU A 375 15.90 0.22 -3.29
C LEU A 375 14.59 0.91 -2.92
N LYS A 376 13.68 0.17 -2.32
CA LYS A 376 12.43 0.69 -1.76
C LYS A 376 11.92 -0.25 -0.68
N LEU A 377 11.27 0.32 0.32
CA LEU A 377 10.68 -0.44 1.42
C LEU A 377 9.19 -0.66 1.20
N HIS A 378 8.70 -1.80 1.64
CA HIS A 378 7.27 -2.10 1.67
C HIS A 378 6.71 -2.07 3.09
N ILE A 379 7.59 -2.07 4.10
CA ILE A 379 7.27 -1.91 5.51
C ILE A 379 8.30 -0.96 6.11
N ALA A 380 7.84 0.06 6.82
CA ALA A 380 8.73 0.96 7.56
C ALA A 380 9.49 0.20 8.65
N GLN A 381 10.69 0.65 8.96
CA GLN A 381 11.42 0.15 10.11
C GLN A 381 10.66 0.48 11.40
N PRO A 382 10.39 -0.50 12.28
CA PRO A 382 9.77 -0.23 13.57
C PRO A 382 10.68 0.66 14.44
N GLU A 383 10.08 1.55 15.24
CA GLU A 383 10.84 2.50 16.08
C GLU A 383 11.80 1.82 17.07
N ASN A 384 11.45 0.63 17.54
CA ASN A 384 12.27 -0.15 18.48
C ASN A 384 13.21 -1.14 17.78
N ASP A 385 13.34 -1.10 16.45
CA ASP A 385 14.20 -2.00 15.69
C ASP A 385 15.48 -1.28 15.27
N SER A 386 16.63 -1.77 15.76
CA SER A 386 17.95 -1.21 15.45
C SER A 386 18.63 -1.87 14.24
N HIS A 387 17.99 -2.86 13.61
CA HIS A 387 18.57 -3.54 12.45
C HIS A 387 18.63 -2.62 11.24
N VAL A 388 19.70 -2.72 10.47
CA VAL A 388 19.92 -1.91 9.26
C VAL A 388 19.62 -2.76 8.03
N ALA A 389 19.07 -2.15 7.00
CA ALA A 389 18.89 -2.80 5.69
C ALA A 389 20.26 -3.08 5.06
N LEU A 390 20.43 -4.25 4.45
CA LEU A 390 21.69 -4.76 3.96
C LEU A 390 21.64 -5.02 2.46
N LEU A 391 22.62 -4.52 1.71
CA LEU A 391 22.88 -4.98 0.36
C LEU A 391 24.06 -5.98 0.41
N LYS A 392 23.75 -7.27 0.37
CA LYS A 392 24.72 -8.35 0.34
C LYS A 392 25.11 -8.61 -1.12
N MET A 393 26.39 -8.54 -1.40
CA MET A 393 26.95 -8.77 -2.72
C MET A 393 27.78 -10.07 -2.71
N TYR A 394 27.39 -11.02 -3.52
CA TYR A 394 28.11 -12.26 -3.76
C TYR A 394 28.82 -12.13 -5.10
N THR A 395 30.12 -12.04 -5.04
CA THR A 395 30.98 -11.51 -6.12
C THR A 395 32.06 -12.50 -6.51
N SER A 396 32.77 -12.23 -7.58
CA SER A 396 33.94 -13.00 -7.98
C SER A 396 35.21 -12.29 -7.52
N SER A 397 36.21 -13.11 -7.21
CA SER A 397 37.56 -12.67 -6.86
C SER A 397 38.28 -11.89 -7.99
N ASP A 398 37.89 -12.10 -9.23
CA ASP A 398 38.58 -11.55 -10.40
C ASP A 398 37.99 -10.21 -10.87
N CYS A 399 36.95 -9.73 -10.18
CA CYS A 399 36.27 -8.52 -10.54
C CYS A 399 36.41 -7.43 -9.45
N ARG A 400 36.50 -6.19 -9.90
CA ARG A 400 36.39 -4.98 -9.05
C ARG A 400 35.00 -4.40 -9.19
N TYR A 401 34.43 -3.93 -8.09
CA TYR A 401 33.06 -3.42 -8.05
C TYR A 401 33.04 -1.96 -7.63
N GLU A 402 32.21 -1.19 -8.32
CA GLU A 402 31.93 0.21 -8.02
C GLU A 402 30.42 0.35 -7.76
N VAL A 403 30.07 0.85 -6.60
CA VAL A 403 28.67 1.01 -6.16
C VAL A 403 28.35 2.48 -6.08
N THR A 404 27.31 2.92 -6.80
CA THR A 404 26.83 4.31 -6.77
C THR A 404 25.37 4.33 -6.35
N ILE A 405 25.03 5.11 -5.33
CA ILE A 405 23.65 5.31 -4.86
C ILE A 405 23.14 6.70 -5.22
N LYS A 406 21.89 6.78 -5.72
CA LYS A 406 21.21 8.03 -6.08
C LYS A 406 19.75 7.99 -5.63
N THR A 407 19.21 9.13 -5.22
CA THR A 407 17.76 9.29 -4.94
C THR A 407 16.96 9.20 -6.24
N SER A 408 15.83 8.49 -6.20
CA SER A 408 14.95 8.31 -7.37
C SER A 408 13.57 8.92 -7.14
N PHE A 409 13.32 10.11 -7.70
CA PHE A 409 12.04 10.82 -7.53
C PHE A 409 10.84 10.07 -8.09
N SER A 410 10.98 9.46 -9.26
CA SER A 410 9.89 8.69 -9.86
C SER A 410 9.47 7.53 -8.95
N GLN A 411 10.44 6.89 -8.29
CA GLN A 411 10.13 5.81 -7.35
C GLN A 411 9.59 6.33 -6.02
N ILE A 412 10.04 7.50 -5.54
CA ILE A 412 9.46 8.18 -4.36
C ILE A 412 7.98 8.50 -4.63
N LEU A 413 7.68 9.10 -5.78
CA LEU A 413 6.28 9.37 -6.17
C LEU A 413 5.47 8.08 -6.25
N GLY A 414 6.03 7.02 -6.83
CA GLY A 414 5.41 5.69 -6.85
C GLY A 414 5.14 5.13 -5.45
N GLN A 415 6.06 5.33 -4.49
CA GLN A 415 5.86 4.94 -3.09
C GLN A 415 4.74 5.74 -2.43
N VAL A 416 4.71 7.07 -2.63
CA VAL A 416 3.62 7.93 -2.11
C VAL A 416 2.27 7.45 -2.66
N VAL A 417 2.15 7.23 -3.96
CA VAL A 417 0.89 6.74 -4.56
C VAL A 417 0.54 5.35 -4.03
N ARG A 418 1.51 4.44 -3.92
CA ARG A 418 1.26 3.07 -3.46
C ARG A 418 0.78 3.01 -2.00
N PHE A 419 1.37 3.81 -1.11
CA PHE A 419 1.06 3.77 0.32
C PHE A 419 -0.08 4.69 0.73
N HIS A 420 -0.24 5.81 0.03
CA HIS A 420 -1.17 6.86 0.40
C HIS A 420 -2.27 7.12 -0.64
N GLY A 421 -2.23 6.45 -1.80
CA GLY A 421 -3.24 6.61 -2.85
C GLY A 421 -4.66 6.25 -2.39
N GLY A 422 -4.82 5.38 -1.40
CA GLY A 422 -6.11 5.08 -0.76
C GLY A 422 -6.76 6.29 -0.07
N ALA A 423 -5.98 7.31 0.29
CA ALA A 423 -6.49 8.58 0.84
C ALA A 423 -6.98 9.56 -0.23
N LEU A 424 -6.68 9.33 -1.50
CA LEU A 424 -7.03 10.26 -2.59
C LEU A 424 -8.51 10.68 -2.61
N PRO A 425 -9.51 9.79 -2.42
CA PRO A 425 -10.90 10.19 -2.35
C PRO A 425 -11.20 11.23 -1.26
N ALA A 426 -10.53 11.13 -0.10
CA ALA A 426 -10.67 12.10 0.98
C ALA A 426 -10.14 13.48 0.55
N TYR A 427 -8.97 13.54 -0.11
CA TYR A 427 -8.42 14.79 -0.62
C TYR A 427 -9.27 15.41 -1.74
N VAL A 428 -9.83 14.59 -2.64
CA VAL A 428 -10.74 15.08 -3.69
C VAL A 428 -11.98 15.73 -3.08
N ILE A 429 -12.61 15.04 -2.13
CA ILE A 429 -13.83 15.56 -1.48
C ILE A 429 -13.51 16.80 -0.63
N SER A 430 -12.37 16.82 0.07
CA SER A 430 -11.91 18.01 0.80
C SER A 430 -11.78 19.22 -0.13
N ASN A 431 -11.17 19.06 -1.31
CA ASN A 431 -11.05 20.13 -2.30
C ASN A 431 -12.40 20.60 -2.84
N MET A 432 -13.33 19.66 -3.05
CA MET A 432 -14.70 19.99 -3.46
C MET A 432 -15.47 20.74 -2.35
N LEU A 433 -15.28 20.36 -1.09
CA LEU A 433 -15.88 21.06 0.06
C LEU A 433 -15.34 22.49 0.17
N LEU A 434 -14.03 22.71 -0.02
CA LEU A 434 -13.45 24.04 -0.04
C LEU A 434 -13.99 24.88 -1.21
N THR A 435 -14.15 24.29 -2.37
CA THR A 435 -14.75 24.95 -3.55
C THR A 435 -16.18 25.34 -3.28
N TYR A 436 -16.97 24.43 -2.70
CA TYR A 436 -18.36 24.66 -2.34
C TYR A 436 -18.52 25.76 -1.29
N ARG A 437 -17.63 25.77 -0.27
CA ARG A 437 -17.51 26.86 0.69
C ARG A 437 -17.35 28.22 0.00
N GLY A 438 -16.38 28.28 -0.94
CA GLY A 438 -16.11 29.52 -1.66
C GLY A 438 -17.30 30.01 -2.48
N GLN A 439 -18.04 29.10 -3.13
CA GLN A 439 -19.26 29.44 -3.87
C GLN A 439 -20.39 29.94 -2.96
N LEU A 440 -20.65 29.27 -1.83
CA LEU A 440 -21.63 29.70 -0.84
C LEU A 440 -21.28 31.07 -0.25
N TYR A 441 -19.98 31.29 0.03
CA TYR A 441 -19.50 32.59 0.53
C TYR A 441 -19.63 33.71 -0.53
N SER A 442 -19.31 33.41 -1.80
CA SER A 442 -19.50 34.35 -2.93
C SER A 442 -20.98 34.70 -3.09
N LEU A 443 -21.86 33.72 -3.03
CA LEU A 443 -23.30 33.92 -3.11
C LEU A 443 -23.79 34.82 -1.94
N PHE A 444 -23.27 34.58 -0.73
CA PHE A 444 -23.60 35.42 0.43
C PHE A 444 -23.11 36.85 0.31
N SER A 445 -21.85 37.06 -0.15
CA SER A 445 -21.18 38.36 -0.14
C SER A 445 -21.48 39.22 -1.35
N THR A 446 -21.56 38.63 -2.55
CA THR A 446 -21.73 39.34 -3.82
C THR A 446 -23.08 39.08 -4.49
N GLY A 447 -23.84 38.10 -4.03
CA GLY A 447 -25.07 37.66 -4.65
C GLY A 447 -24.89 36.91 -5.96
N CYS A 448 -23.65 36.57 -6.34
CA CYS A 448 -23.32 35.86 -7.58
C CYS A 448 -22.53 34.57 -7.30
N CYS A 449 -22.78 33.51 -8.07
CA CYS A 449 -22.05 32.26 -7.97
C CYS A 449 -20.92 32.21 -9.01
N LEU A 450 -19.67 32.07 -8.55
CA LEU A 450 -18.52 31.92 -9.44
C LEU A 450 -18.44 30.51 -10.02
N GLU A 451 -17.78 30.39 -11.16
CA GLU A 451 -17.57 29.12 -11.85
C GLU A 451 -16.77 28.15 -10.99
N TYR A 452 -17.07 26.85 -11.09
CA TYR A 452 -16.43 25.77 -10.31
C TYR A 452 -14.90 25.77 -10.45
N ALA A 453 -14.38 25.84 -11.69
CA ALA A 453 -12.93 25.79 -11.94
C ALA A 453 -12.19 26.99 -11.32
N THR A 454 -12.75 28.21 -11.45
CA THR A 454 -12.20 29.42 -10.86
C THR A 454 -12.19 29.37 -9.32
N MET A 455 -13.25 28.82 -8.74
CA MET A 455 -13.38 28.72 -7.31
C MET A 455 -12.49 27.59 -6.74
N LEU A 456 -12.34 26.49 -7.48
CA LEU A 456 -11.41 25.41 -7.12
C LEU A 456 -9.96 25.94 -7.06
N ASP A 457 -9.54 26.70 -8.07
CA ASP A 457 -8.20 27.31 -8.05
C ASP A 457 -8.02 28.27 -6.88
N LYS A 458 -9.02 29.05 -6.52
CA LYS A 458 -8.94 30.04 -5.42
C LYS A 458 -8.96 29.40 -4.04
N GLU A 459 -9.82 28.40 -3.83
CA GLU A 459 -10.16 27.88 -2.49
C GLU A 459 -9.41 26.58 -2.14
N ALA A 460 -9.14 25.69 -3.09
CA ALA A 460 -8.49 24.41 -2.84
C ALA A 460 -6.96 24.60 -2.67
N LYS A 461 -6.58 25.08 -1.51
CA LYS A 461 -5.16 25.34 -1.17
C LYS A 461 -4.77 24.57 0.11
N PRO A 462 -3.63 23.84 0.10
CA PRO A 462 -3.21 23.03 1.25
C PRO A 462 -3.00 23.84 2.53
N TYR A 463 -2.51 25.07 2.42
CA TYR A 463 -2.30 25.93 3.60
C TYR A 463 -3.58 26.32 4.36
N LYS A 464 -4.77 26.07 3.78
CA LYS A 464 -6.06 26.28 4.46
C LYS A 464 -6.47 25.09 5.33
N VAL A 465 -5.90 23.91 5.13
CA VAL A 465 -6.30 22.66 5.80
C VAL A 465 -5.15 22.07 6.61
N ASP A 466 -3.97 21.91 6.01
CA ASP A 466 -2.82 21.23 6.64
C ASP A 466 -2.41 21.81 8.00
N PRO A 467 -2.40 23.14 8.23
CA PRO A 467 -2.04 23.69 9.55
C PRO A 467 -2.97 23.18 10.66
N PHE A 468 -4.27 23.04 10.41
CA PHE A 468 -5.22 22.52 11.40
C PHE A 468 -4.97 21.05 11.71
N VAL A 469 -4.67 20.25 10.68
CA VAL A 469 -4.32 18.83 10.84
C VAL A 469 -3.04 18.68 11.65
N ILE A 470 -2.02 19.50 11.38
CA ILE A 470 -0.76 19.51 12.13
C ILE A 470 -0.99 19.92 13.59
N ILE A 471 -1.82 20.94 13.83
CA ILE A 471 -2.17 21.38 15.19
C ILE A 471 -2.86 20.24 15.96
N ILE A 472 -3.83 19.55 15.34
CA ILE A 472 -4.52 18.41 15.97
C ILE A 472 -3.50 17.32 16.32
N LYS A 473 -2.59 16.97 15.40
CA LYS A 473 -1.53 16.00 15.65
C LYS A 473 -0.64 16.42 16.83
N PHE A 474 -0.24 17.68 16.87
CA PHE A 474 0.60 18.22 17.94
C PHE A 474 -0.13 18.15 19.30
N LEU A 475 -1.39 18.55 19.35
CA LEU A 475 -2.20 18.52 20.58
C LEU A 475 -2.40 17.09 21.10
N LEU A 476 -2.59 16.11 20.22
CA LEU A 476 -2.70 14.69 20.58
C LEU A 476 -1.39 14.11 21.15
N GLY A 477 -0.27 14.77 21.00
CA GLY A 477 0.98 14.46 21.70
C GLY A 477 0.94 14.73 23.22
N TYR A 478 0.00 15.55 23.69
CA TYR A 478 -0.20 15.83 25.11
C TYR A 478 -1.17 14.84 25.74
N LYS A 479 -0.80 14.26 26.88
CA LYS A 479 -1.58 13.24 27.57
C LYS A 479 -3.00 13.71 27.92
N TRP A 480 -3.13 14.92 28.49
CA TRP A 480 -4.42 15.50 28.85
C TRP A 480 -5.37 15.67 27.66
N PHE A 481 -4.84 16.08 26.50
CA PHE A 481 -5.65 16.27 25.30
C PHE A 481 -6.06 14.92 24.68
N LYS A 482 -5.17 13.93 24.74
CA LYS A 482 -5.50 12.57 24.31
C LYS A 482 -6.59 11.95 25.18
N GLU A 483 -6.50 12.11 26.51
CA GLU A 483 -7.54 11.66 27.43
C GLU A 483 -8.91 12.32 27.14
N LEU A 484 -8.92 13.65 26.91
CA LEU A 484 -10.13 14.37 26.48
C LEU A 484 -10.67 13.86 25.15
N TRP A 485 -9.78 13.57 24.20
CA TRP A 485 -10.10 13.04 22.89
C TRP A 485 -10.78 11.67 22.99
N ASP A 486 -10.24 10.79 23.82
CA ASP A 486 -10.76 9.44 24.09
C ASP A 486 -12.10 9.49 24.82
N VAL A 487 -12.28 10.40 25.78
CA VAL A 487 -13.58 10.63 26.48
C VAL A 487 -14.67 11.09 25.51
N LEU A 488 -14.32 11.94 24.54
CA LEU A 488 -15.25 12.41 23.50
C LEU A 488 -15.50 11.36 22.40
N LEU A 489 -14.91 10.18 22.52
CA LEU A 489 -15.00 9.09 21.52
C LEU A 489 -14.71 9.55 20.09
N LEU A 490 -13.77 10.48 19.94
CA LEU A 490 -13.37 10.99 18.63
C LEU A 490 -12.54 9.93 17.89
N PRO A 491 -12.62 9.87 16.56
CA PRO A 491 -11.87 8.87 15.78
C PRO A 491 -10.36 9.11 15.88
N GLU A 492 -9.60 8.02 15.80
CA GLU A 492 -8.14 8.09 15.70
C GLU A 492 -7.73 8.81 14.40
N LEU A 493 -6.63 9.57 14.48
CA LEU A 493 -6.03 10.16 13.29
C LEU A 493 -5.56 9.09 12.31
N ASP A 494 -5.64 9.41 11.03
CA ASP A 494 -5.18 8.51 9.98
C ASP A 494 -3.71 8.13 10.16
N ALA A 495 -3.40 6.87 9.86
CA ALA A 495 -2.05 6.31 9.95
C ALA A 495 -1.01 7.13 9.17
N ILE A 496 -1.41 7.78 8.07
CA ILE A 496 -0.55 8.67 7.28
C ILE A 496 -0.04 9.84 8.15
N ILE A 497 -0.93 10.42 8.96
CA ILE A 497 -0.61 11.56 9.81
C ILE A 497 0.23 11.11 11.01
N LEU A 498 -0.08 9.94 11.57
CA LEU A 498 0.61 9.39 12.74
C LEU A 498 2.01 8.89 12.41
N THR A 499 2.17 8.15 11.30
CA THR A 499 3.42 7.48 10.94
C THR A 499 4.42 8.37 10.18
N SER A 500 3.99 9.50 9.65
CA SER A 500 4.92 10.45 9.03
C SER A 500 5.71 11.19 10.11
N GLN A 501 6.99 10.85 10.25
CA GLN A 501 7.89 11.65 11.06
C GLN A 501 7.90 13.10 10.54
N SER A 502 7.85 14.01 11.45
CA SER A 502 7.54 15.44 11.46
C SER A 502 7.72 16.31 10.19
N MET A 503 8.55 15.93 9.22
CA MET A 503 8.81 16.75 8.00
C MET A 503 8.20 16.19 6.71
N CYS A 504 7.77 14.91 6.69
CA CYS A 504 7.32 14.27 5.45
C CYS A 504 5.81 14.38 5.23
N PHE A 505 5.01 14.56 6.29
CA PHE A 505 3.56 14.73 6.16
C PHE A 505 3.19 15.91 5.25
N PRO A 506 3.75 17.13 5.41
CA PRO A 506 3.41 18.24 4.52
C PRO A 506 3.72 17.96 3.04
N LEU A 507 4.81 17.25 2.75
CA LEU A 507 5.17 16.90 1.38
C LEU A 507 4.20 15.86 0.79
N ILE A 508 3.86 14.82 1.56
CA ILE A 508 2.90 13.79 1.14
C ILE A 508 1.52 14.42 0.97
N SER A 509 1.08 15.25 1.93
CA SER A 509 -0.19 15.99 1.86
C SER A 509 -0.24 16.90 0.64
N LEU A 510 0.84 17.65 0.35
CA LEU A 510 0.94 18.49 -0.84
C LEU A 510 0.75 17.67 -2.13
N ILE A 511 1.44 16.54 -2.24
CA ILE A 511 1.33 15.65 -3.42
C ILE A 511 -0.11 15.14 -3.57
N LEU A 512 -0.70 14.62 -2.50
CA LEU A 512 -2.08 14.14 -2.51
C LEU A 512 -3.09 15.26 -2.77
N PHE A 513 -2.83 16.46 -2.25
CA PHE A 513 -3.65 17.64 -2.49
C PHE A 513 -3.62 18.06 -3.96
N LEU A 514 -2.44 18.04 -4.60
CA LEU A 514 -2.31 18.33 -6.03
C LEU A 514 -3.04 17.30 -6.89
N PHE A 515 -2.87 16.00 -6.61
CA PHE A 515 -3.63 14.96 -7.30
C PHE A 515 -5.13 15.07 -7.04
N GLY A 516 -5.52 15.38 -5.81
CA GLY A 516 -6.91 15.61 -5.43
C GLY A 516 -7.53 16.79 -6.17
N THR A 517 -6.80 17.91 -6.29
CA THR A 517 -7.23 19.09 -7.05
C THR A 517 -7.35 18.78 -8.54
N CYS A 518 -6.37 18.09 -9.11
CA CYS A 518 -6.41 17.65 -10.51
C CYS A 518 -7.64 16.76 -10.78
N THR A 519 -7.86 15.77 -9.92
CA THR A 519 -9.01 14.85 -10.04
C THR A 519 -10.34 15.59 -9.87
N ALA A 520 -10.44 16.53 -8.90
CA ALA A 520 -11.62 17.37 -8.70
C ALA A 520 -11.91 18.27 -9.91
N TYR A 521 -10.86 18.83 -10.51
CA TYR A 521 -10.97 19.65 -11.73
C TYR A 521 -11.52 18.82 -12.90
N TRP A 522 -10.91 17.67 -13.20
CA TRP A 522 -11.36 16.78 -14.27
C TRP A 522 -12.77 16.23 -14.04
N SER A 523 -13.10 15.88 -12.78
CA SER A 523 -14.45 15.47 -12.41
C SER A 523 -15.47 16.56 -12.70
N GLY A 524 -15.15 17.82 -12.37
CA GLY A 524 -16.00 18.99 -12.65
C GLY A 524 -16.17 19.26 -14.14
N LEU A 525 -15.09 19.15 -14.90
CA LEU A 525 -15.11 19.33 -16.35
C LEU A 525 -15.95 18.24 -17.03
N LEU A 526 -15.74 16.98 -16.67
CA LEU A 526 -16.50 15.84 -17.22
C LEU A 526 -17.98 15.93 -16.87
N SER A 527 -18.31 16.27 -15.63
CA SER A 527 -19.70 16.44 -15.18
C SER A 527 -20.40 17.57 -15.95
N SER A 528 -19.75 18.72 -16.12
CA SER A 528 -20.29 19.83 -16.88
C SER A 528 -20.45 19.49 -18.36
N ALA A 529 -19.48 18.82 -18.97
CA ALA A 529 -19.56 18.35 -20.36
C ALA A 529 -20.69 17.34 -20.54
N SER A 530 -20.85 16.40 -19.60
CA SER A 530 -21.94 15.41 -19.62
C SER A 530 -23.32 16.07 -19.53
N VAL A 531 -23.51 17.04 -18.66
CA VAL A 531 -24.77 17.79 -18.54
C VAL A 531 -25.06 18.54 -19.83
N ARG A 532 -24.07 19.21 -20.44
CA ARG A 532 -24.23 19.91 -21.72
C ARG A 532 -24.59 18.94 -22.86
N LEU A 533 -23.89 17.81 -22.95
CA LEU A 533 -24.16 16.78 -23.96
C LEU A 533 -25.57 16.22 -23.81
N LEU A 534 -25.96 15.83 -22.61
CA LEU A 534 -27.29 15.30 -22.31
C LEU A 534 -28.40 16.36 -22.60
N SER A 535 -28.13 17.62 -22.27
CA SER A 535 -29.08 18.71 -22.59
C SER A 535 -29.24 18.92 -24.12
N SER A 536 -28.16 18.83 -24.88
CA SER A 536 -28.19 18.91 -26.35
C SER A 536 -28.97 17.73 -26.97
N LEU A 537 -28.73 16.52 -26.48
CA LEU A 537 -29.47 15.33 -26.88
C LEU A 537 -30.97 15.43 -26.53
N TRP A 538 -31.27 15.95 -25.35
CA TRP A 538 -32.64 16.18 -24.90
C TRP A 538 -33.36 17.16 -25.83
N LEU A 539 -32.74 18.29 -26.23
CA LEU A 539 -33.27 19.26 -27.13
C LEU A 539 -33.47 18.70 -28.57
N ALA A 540 -32.56 17.84 -29.02
CA ALA A 540 -32.64 17.18 -30.33
C ALA A 540 -33.80 16.15 -30.41
N LEU A 541 -34.13 15.51 -29.29
CA LEU A 541 -35.20 14.50 -29.22
C LEU A 541 -36.60 15.10 -29.05
N LYS A 542 -36.73 16.31 -28.49
CA LYS A 542 -38.03 16.99 -28.31
C LYS A 542 -38.45 17.78 -29.52
N ARG A 543 -39.76 17.76 -29.87
CA ARG A 543 -40.35 18.59 -30.90
C ARG A 543 -40.34 20.06 -30.45
N PRO A 544 -40.15 21.03 -31.36
CA PRO A 544 -40.09 22.47 -31.03
C PRO A 544 -41.33 23.02 -30.29
N SER A 545 -42.51 22.41 -30.51
CA SER A 545 -43.76 22.80 -29.86
C SER A 545 -43.87 22.41 -28.39
N GLU A 546 -43.03 21.49 -27.91
CA GLU A 546 -43.05 20.97 -26.52
C GLU A 546 -41.96 21.61 -25.63
N LEU A 547 -41.21 22.59 -26.13
CA LEU A 547 -40.20 23.26 -25.34
C LEU A 547 -40.86 24.15 -24.27
N PRO A 548 -40.38 24.06 -23.01
CA PRO A 548 -40.94 24.89 -21.95
C PRO A 548 -40.66 26.37 -22.22
N LYS A 549 -41.73 27.17 -22.32
CA LYS A 549 -41.67 28.63 -22.51
C LYS A 549 -41.23 29.37 -21.23
N ASP A 550 -41.37 28.74 -20.06
CA ASP A 550 -41.02 29.30 -18.76
C ASP A 550 -39.98 28.45 -18.09
N ILE A 551 -39.02 29.08 -17.39
CA ILE A 551 -38.02 28.43 -16.57
C ILE A 551 -38.67 28.02 -15.22
N LYS A 552 -39.45 26.91 -15.20
CA LYS A 552 -40.05 26.40 -13.96
C LYS A 552 -39.39 25.10 -13.57
N MET A 553 -38.86 25.05 -12.34
CA MET A 553 -38.27 23.84 -11.77
C MET A 553 -39.23 22.99 -10.92
N ILE A 554 -40.39 23.50 -10.56
CA ILE A 554 -41.31 22.84 -9.63
C ILE A 554 -42.08 21.74 -10.35
N SER A 555 -41.92 20.49 -9.93
CA SER A 555 -42.79 19.38 -10.35
C SER A 555 -43.68 18.97 -9.19
N PRO A 556 -44.99 18.80 -9.45
CA PRO A 556 -45.97 18.45 -8.41
C PRO A 556 -45.74 17.05 -7.81
N ASP A 557 -44.97 16.18 -8.48
CA ASP A 557 -44.77 14.78 -8.11
C ASP A 557 -43.59 14.54 -7.13
N LEU A 558 -42.91 15.61 -6.69
CA LEU A 558 -41.71 15.52 -5.86
C LEU A 558 -41.90 14.76 -4.55
N PRO A 559 -42.94 15.03 -3.72
CA PRO A 559 -43.11 14.31 -2.48
C PRO A 559 -43.38 12.83 -2.70
N PHE A 560 -44.13 12.49 -3.76
CA PHE A 560 -44.41 11.10 -4.12
C PHE A 560 -43.11 10.35 -4.50
N LEU A 561 -42.28 10.90 -5.38
CA LEU A 561 -41.00 10.30 -5.79
C LEU A 561 -40.07 10.13 -4.59
N THR A 562 -40.00 11.13 -3.70
CA THR A 562 -39.18 11.05 -2.49
C THR A 562 -39.62 9.89 -1.58
N ILE A 563 -40.93 9.73 -1.40
CA ILE A 563 -41.50 8.60 -0.63
C ILE A 563 -41.15 7.26 -1.29
N VAL A 564 -41.32 7.15 -2.59
CA VAL A 564 -40.98 5.93 -3.35
C VAL A 564 -39.50 5.58 -3.17
N LEU A 565 -38.58 6.53 -3.29
CA LEU A 565 -37.15 6.31 -3.11
C LEU A 565 -36.78 5.91 -1.68
N ILE A 566 -37.47 6.47 -0.68
CA ILE A 566 -37.33 6.06 0.72
C ILE A 566 -37.80 4.59 0.92
N ILE A 567 -38.94 4.22 0.29
CA ILE A 567 -39.42 2.83 0.32
C ILE A 567 -38.43 1.89 -0.33
N ILE A 568 -37.86 2.25 -1.49
CA ILE A 568 -36.81 1.47 -2.16
C ILE A 568 -35.59 1.32 -1.21
N SER A 569 -35.15 2.39 -0.57
CA SER A 569 -34.04 2.32 0.39
C SER A 569 -34.33 1.36 1.57
N TRP A 570 -35.60 1.33 2.01
CA TRP A 570 -36.02 0.46 3.12
C TRP A 570 -36.10 -1.00 2.74
N THR A 571 -36.62 -1.30 1.56
CA THR A 571 -36.97 -2.65 1.09
C THR A 571 -35.81 -3.35 0.38
N THR A 572 -34.87 -2.60 -0.22
CA THR A 572 -33.78 -3.16 -1.03
C THR A 572 -32.39 -2.78 -0.50
N CYS A 573 -31.80 -1.71 -1.03
CA CYS A 573 -30.46 -1.23 -0.71
C CYS A 573 -30.42 0.29 -0.74
N GLY A 574 -29.86 0.91 0.31
CA GLY A 574 -29.68 2.35 0.41
C GLY A 574 -28.83 2.93 -0.72
N ALA A 575 -27.78 2.23 -1.15
CA ALA A 575 -26.93 2.66 -2.25
C ALA A 575 -27.70 2.72 -3.60
N LEU A 576 -28.66 1.81 -3.83
CA LEU A 576 -29.53 1.87 -5.00
C LEU A 576 -30.40 3.13 -4.98
N ALA A 577 -31.01 3.42 -3.84
CA ALA A 577 -31.88 4.60 -3.69
C ALA A 577 -31.06 5.91 -3.85
N ILE A 578 -29.83 5.96 -3.35
CA ILE A 578 -28.89 7.08 -3.56
C ILE A 578 -28.59 7.25 -5.04
N LEU A 579 -28.29 6.16 -5.76
CA LEU A 579 -28.01 6.19 -7.20
C LEU A 579 -29.22 6.69 -8.01
N LEU A 580 -30.43 6.18 -7.72
CA LEU A 580 -31.66 6.61 -8.39
C LEU A 580 -31.95 8.09 -8.13
N SER A 581 -31.77 8.55 -6.89
CA SER A 581 -31.90 9.97 -6.52
C SER A 581 -30.90 10.84 -7.28
N TYR A 582 -29.66 10.38 -7.41
CA TYR A 582 -28.61 11.07 -8.17
C TYR A 582 -28.99 11.18 -9.67
N VAL A 583 -29.45 10.10 -10.28
CA VAL A 583 -29.91 10.11 -11.68
C VAL A 583 -31.06 11.11 -11.89
N TYR A 584 -32.03 11.09 -10.97
CA TYR A 584 -33.12 12.06 -10.99
C TYR A 584 -32.65 13.51 -10.86
N TYR A 585 -31.68 13.76 -9.94
CA TYR A 585 -31.10 15.09 -9.76
C TYR A 585 -30.37 15.56 -11.01
N VAL A 586 -29.55 14.70 -11.64
CA VAL A 586 -28.86 15.00 -12.90
C VAL A 586 -29.87 15.32 -14.00
N PHE A 587 -30.97 14.55 -14.11
CA PHE A 587 -32.03 14.80 -15.07
C PHE A 587 -32.65 16.19 -14.90
N LYS A 588 -32.91 16.62 -13.67
CA LYS A 588 -33.43 17.97 -13.35
C LYS A 588 -32.46 19.06 -13.82
N VAL A 589 -31.15 18.88 -13.54
CA VAL A 589 -30.12 19.87 -13.95
C VAL A 589 -29.96 19.89 -15.49
N VAL A 590 -30.05 18.75 -16.16
CA VAL A 590 -30.05 18.65 -17.61
C VAL A 590 -31.25 19.44 -18.21
N HIS A 591 -32.41 19.30 -17.61
CA HIS A 591 -33.62 20.04 -18.02
C HIS A 591 -33.46 21.56 -17.81
N LEU A 592 -32.87 21.99 -16.68
CA LEU A 592 -32.56 23.41 -16.41
C LEU A 592 -31.57 23.95 -17.46
N GLN A 593 -30.50 23.21 -17.78
CA GLN A 593 -29.52 23.57 -18.80
C GLN A 593 -30.18 23.70 -20.20
N ALA A 594 -31.05 22.76 -20.55
CA ALA A 594 -31.80 22.79 -21.81
C ALA A 594 -32.70 24.02 -21.89
N SER A 595 -33.45 24.35 -20.85
CA SER A 595 -34.32 25.53 -20.78
C SER A 595 -33.53 26.84 -20.90
N LEU A 596 -32.38 26.95 -20.27
CA LEU A 596 -31.48 28.11 -20.40
C LEU A 596 -30.93 28.26 -21.81
N THR A 597 -30.53 27.16 -22.43
CA THR A 597 -30.00 27.16 -23.80
C THR A 597 -31.09 27.63 -24.79
N THR A 598 -32.33 27.14 -24.65
CA THR A 598 -33.46 27.57 -25.48
C THR A 598 -33.76 29.05 -25.28
N PHE A 599 -33.78 29.52 -24.04
CA PHE A 599 -34.00 30.92 -23.70
C PHE A 599 -32.93 31.85 -24.31
N LYS A 600 -31.63 31.48 -24.21
CA LYS A 600 -30.53 32.24 -24.82
C LYS A 600 -30.65 32.32 -26.36
N ASN A 601 -31.10 31.24 -27.01
CA ASN A 601 -31.26 31.15 -28.45
C ASN A 601 -32.51 31.94 -28.95
N SER A 602 -33.52 32.16 -28.11
CA SER A 602 -34.74 32.88 -28.46
C SER A 602 -34.62 34.42 -28.25
N GLN A 603 -33.55 34.91 -27.69
CA GLN A 603 -33.28 36.35 -27.62
C GLN A 603 -32.79 36.88 -28.97
N PRO A 604 -33.43 37.91 -29.57
CA PRO A 604 -32.98 38.46 -30.85
C PRO A 604 -31.58 39.09 -30.70
N VAL A 605 -30.65 38.65 -31.55
CA VAL A 605 -29.35 39.29 -31.70
C VAL A 605 -29.59 40.72 -32.20
N ASN A 606 -29.41 41.72 -31.33
CA ASN A 606 -29.45 43.11 -31.74
C ASN A 606 -28.31 43.40 -32.74
N PRO A 607 -28.58 43.72 -34.02
CA PRO A 607 -27.52 44.15 -34.92
C PRO A 607 -27.05 45.52 -34.51
N LYS A 608 -25.76 45.64 -34.18
CA LYS A 608 -25.07 46.94 -34.12
C LYS A 608 -25.16 47.55 -35.52
N HIS A 609 -25.99 48.53 -35.72
CA HIS A 609 -25.97 49.70 -36.60
C HIS A 609 -27.39 50.16 -36.99
N SER A 610 -27.87 51.19 -36.30
CA SER A 610 -28.55 52.30 -36.96
C SER A 610 -28.68 53.44 -35.95
N ARG A 611 -27.88 54.52 -36.13
CA ARG A 611 -28.16 55.82 -35.59
C ARG A 611 -29.26 56.45 -36.47
N ARG A 612 -30.45 56.74 -35.89
CA ARG A 612 -31.17 58.00 -36.02
C ARG A 612 -32.55 57.93 -35.42
N SER A 613 -32.74 58.91 -34.55
CA SER A 613 -34.02 59.52 -34.15
C SER A 613 -35.29 58.65 -34.02
N GLU A 614 -35.70 58.44 -32.76
CA GLU A 614 -37.04 58.83 -32.32
C GLU A 614 -37.14 58.80 -30.77
N LYS A 615 -37.39 59.97 -30.22
CA LYS A 615 -37.75 60.15 -28.82
C LYS A 615 -39.21 59.81 -28.64
N LYS A 616 -39.50 59.18 -27.50
CA LYS A 616 -40.79 58.94 -26.82
C LYS A 616 -41.42 57.56 -27.05
N SER A 617 -41.53 56.86 -25.90
CA SER A 617 -42.34 55.67 -25.64
C SER A 617 -41.58 54.37 -25.44
N ASN A 618 -40.77 54.24 -24.37
CA ASN A 618 -40.21 52.92 -24.01
C ASN A 618 -39.87 52.75 -22.50
N HIS A 619 -40.67 53.34 -21.59
CA HIS A 619 -40.45 53.06 -20.16
C HIS A 619 -40.99 51.66 -19.72
N HIS A 620 -41.84 50.98 -20.49
CA HIS A 620 -42.43 49.69 -20.15
C HIS A 620 -41.66 48.50 -20.77
N LYS A 621 -40.89 48.70 -21.84
CA LYS A 621 -40.07 47.63 -22.46
C LYS A 621 -38.72 47.43 -21.79
N ASP A 622 -38.10 48.45 -21.24
CA ASP A 622 -36.80 48.36 -20.53
C ASP A 622 -36.90 47.64 -19.20
N SER A 623 -38.00 47.79 -18.45
CA SER A 623 -38.21 47.08 -17.20
C SER A 623 -38.44 45.59 -17.39
N SER A 624 -39.18 45.19 -18.46
CA SER A 624 -39.39 43.79 -18.79
C SER A 624 -38.12 43.06 -19.31
N VAL A 625 -37.28 43.74 -20.08
CA VAL A 625 -36.00 43.22 -20.57
C VAL A 625 -34.97 43.13 -19.40
N HIS A 626 -35.00 44.12 -18.49
CA HIS A 626 -34.13 44.06 -17.32
C HIS A 626 -34.53 42.95 -16.35
N HIS A 627 -35.85 42.73 -16.11
CA HIS A 627 -36.36 41.61 -15.32
C HIS A 627 -36.08 40.25 -15.95
N LEU A 628 -36.19 40.12 -17.26
CA LEU A 628 -35.85 38.90 -18.01
C LEU A 628 -34.33 38.59 -17.95
N ARG A 629 -33.47 39.61 -18.04
CA ARG A 629 -32.02 39.45 -17.88
C ARG A 629 -31.60 39.07 -16.46
N LEU A 630 -32.22 39.66 -15.44
CA LEU A 630 -32.01 39.27 -14.04
C LEU A 630 -32.40 37.80 -13.80
N SER A 631 -33.54 37.36 -14.30
CA SER A 631 -33.96 35.95 -14.18
C SER A 631 -33.03 34.96 -14.88
N ALA A 632 -32.44 35.34 -16.03
CA ALA A 632 -31.49 34.48 -16.76
C ALA A 632 -30.14 34.35 -16.01
N ASN A 633 -29.65 35.44 -15.42
CA ASN A 633 -28.43 35.43 -14.63
C ASN A 633 -28.61 34.59 -13.34
N ASP A 634 -29.76 34.71 -12.68
CA ASP A 634 -30.10 33.93 -11.52
C ASP A 634 -30.14 32.41 -11.80
N ALA A 635 -30.68 32.05 -12.99
CA ALA A 635 -30.71 30.67 -13.44
C ALA A 635 -29.31 30.13 -13.81
N GLU A 636 -28.42 30.97 -14.33
CA GLU A 636 -27.04 30.62 -14.64
C GLU A 636 -26.22 30.41 -13.38
N ASP A 637 -26.38 31.28 -12.37
CA ASP A 637 -25.74 31.12 -11.04
C ASP A 637 -26.25 29.87 -10.32
N SER A 638 -27.55 29.57 -10.43
CA SER A 638 -28.13 28.33 -9.94
C SER A 638 -27.50 27.11 -10.63
N LEU A 639 -27.33 27.13 -11.95
CA LEU A 639 -26.70 26.04 -12.69
C LEU A 639 -25.25 25.80 -12.25
N ARG A 640 -24.48 26.88 -12.03
CA ARG A 640 -23.09 26.79 -11.54
C ARG A 640 -23.02 26.10 -10.17
N MET A 641 -23.95 26.44 -9.26
CA MET A 641 -24.05 25.79 -7.95
C MET A 641 -24.46 24.33 -8.08
N HIS A 642 -25.46 24.00 -8.90
CA HIS A 642 -25.90 22.63 -9.14
C HIS A 642 -24.78 21.75 -9.75
N SER A 643 -23.91 22.31 -10.58
CA SER A 643 -22.74 21.61 -11.12
C SER A 643 -21.80 21.13 -10.00
N THR A 644 -21.55 21.97 -9.00
CA THR A 644 -20.74 21.57 -7.83
C THR A 644 -21.43 20.52 -6.98
N VAL A 645 -22.75 20.66 -6.78
CA VAL A 645 -23.55 19.66 -6.06
C VAL A 645 -23.51 18.31 -6.78
N ILE A 646 -23.66 18.27 -8.12
CA ILE A 646 -23.52 17.04 -8.92
C ILE A 646 -22.16 16.41 -8.68
N ASN A 647 -21.08 17.19 -8.68
CA ASN A 647 -19.74 16.68 -8.42
C ASN A 647 -19.61 16.02 -7.04
N LEU A 648 -20.09 16.65 -5.98
CA LEU A 648 -20.10 16.08 -4.63
C LEU A 648 -20.95 14.80 -4.60
N LEU A 649 -22.13 14.82 -5.20
CA LEU A 649 -23.01 13.65 -5.27
C LEU A 649 -22.40 12.50 -6.05
N THR A 650 -21.69 12.78 -7.15
CA THR A 650 -20.95 11.77 -7.93
C THR A 650 -19.98 10.99 -7.03
N TRP A 651 -19.23 11.69 -6.20
CA TRP A 651 -18.29 11.05 -5.27
C TRP A 651 -18.98 10.32 -4.12
N ILE A 652 -20.11 10.83 -3.61
CA ILE A 652 -20.94 10.11 -2.64
C ILE A 652 -21.44 8.79 -3.23
N VAL A 653 -21.97 8.82 -4.46
CA VAL A 653 -22.40 7.61 -5.18
C VAL A 653 -21.23 6.67 -5.39
N PHE A 654 -20.10 7.17 -5.88
CA PHE A 654 -18.89 6.37 -6.12
C PHE A 654 -18.43 5.63 -4.86
N LEU A 655 -18.37 6.29 -3.72
CA LEU A 655 -18.00 5.67 -2.44
C LEU A 655 -19.07 4.69 -1.90
N SER A 656 -20.32 4.82 -2.36
CA SER A 656 -21.42 3.91 -2.02
C SER A 656 -21.52 2.70 -2.96
N MET A 657 -20.82 2.71 -4.11
CA MET A 657 -20.87 1.65 -5.13
C MET A 657 -20.52 0.25 -4.61
N PRO A 658 -19.56 0.05 -3.70
CA PRO A 658 -19.27 -1.28 -3.18
C PRO A 658 -20.48 -1.98 -2.56
N SER A 659 -21.29 -1.24 -1.79
CA SER A 659 -22.54 -1.78 -1.21
C SER A 659 -23.56 -2.15 -2.28
N LEU A 660 -23.67 -1.34 -3.34
CA LEU A 660 -24.55 -1.64 -4.48
C LEU A 660 -24.09 -2.87 -5.25
N ILE A 661 -22.81 -2.98 -5.56
CA ILE A 661 -22.24 -4.14 -6.26
C ILE A 661 -22.41 -5.42 -5.44
N TYR A 662 -22.18 -5.32 -4.13
CA TYR A 662 -22.40 -6.46 -3.22
C TYR A 662 -23.86 -6.90 -3.21
N TRP A 663 -24.82 -5.95 -3.11
CA TRP A 663 -26.24 -6.23 -3.17
C TRP A 663 -26.64 -6.88 -4.50
N LEU A 664 -26.21 -6.33 -5.65
CA LEU A 664 -26.49 -6.87 -6.98
C LEU A 664 -25.97 -8.31 -7.15
N LYS A 665 -24.77 -8.61 -6.65
CA LYS A 665 -24.21 -9.99 -6.69
C LYS A 665 -25.01 -10.97 -5.87
N ASN A 666 -25.64 -10.52 -4.79
CA ASN A 666 -26.40 -11.34 -3.88
C ASN A 666 -27.92 -11.27 -4.09
N LEU A 667 -28.39 -10.53 -5.09
CA LEU A 667 -29.81 -10.29 -5.37
C LEU A 667 -30.61 -11.62 -5.58
N ARG A 668 -29.92 -12.65 -6.10
CA ARG A 668 -30.51 -13.98 -6.27
C ARG A 668 -30.89 -14.64 -4.93
N TYR A 669 -30.19 -14.31 -3.85
CA TYR A 669 -30.37 -14.92 -2.53
C TYR A 669 -31.14 -14.03 -1.56
N TYR A 670 -30.92 -12.73 -1.62
CA TYR A 670 -31.47 -11.75 -0.68
C TYR A 670 -31.92 -10.50 -1.42
N PHE A 671 -33.22 -10.21 -1.36
CA PHE A 671 -33.77 -8.99 -1.98
C PHE A 671 -33.36 -7.74 -1.18
N LYS A 672 -33.22 -7.85 0.13
CA LYS A 672 -32.85 -6.74 1.04
C LYS A 672 -31.42 -6.93 1.51
N LEU A 673 -30.60 -5.86 1.41
CA LEU A 673 -29.28 -5.84 2.00
C LEU A 673 -29.40 -5.66 3.53
N ASN A 674 -28.86 -6.60 4.31
CA ASN A 674 -28.86 -6.54 5.76
C ASN A 674 -27.59 -7.16 6.35
N PRO A 675 -26.72 -6.40 7.08
CA PRO A 675 -26.82 -4.96 7.36
C PRO A 675 -26.48 -4.09 6.15
N ASP A 676 -27.08 -2.91 6.03
CA ASP A 676 -26.86 -1.94 4.96
C ASP A 676 -26.16 -0.68 5.49
N PRO A 677 -24.88 -0.43 5.15
CA PRO A 677 -24.11 0.71 5.63
C PRO A 677 -24.60 2.05 5.03
N CYS A 678 -25.21 2.03 3.85
CA CYS A 678 -25.64 3.23 3.13
C CYS A 678 -27.05 3.69 3.53
N LYS A 679 -27.81 2.87 4.24
CA LYS A 679 -29.21 3.12 4.57
C LYS A 679 -29.43 4.41 5.39
N PRO A 680 -28.66 4.69 6.48
CA PRO A 680 -28.85 5.94 7.24
C PRO A 680 -28.61 7.19 6.39
N LEU A 681 -27.57 7.15 5.53
CA LEU A 681 -27.25 8.24 4.64
C LEU A 681 -28.36 8.46 3.60
N ALA A 682 -28.91 7.39 3.01
CA ALA A 682 -29.96 7.45 2.01
C ALA A 682 -31.22 8.16 2.55
N PHE A 683 -31.66 7.85 3.77
CA PHE A 683 -32.84 8.46 4.39
C PHE A 683 -32.77 9.98 4.49
N ILE A 684 -31.59 10.53 4.70
CA ILE A 684 -31.40 11.97 4.86
C ILE A 684 -31.02 12.61 3.54
N LEU A 685 -30.24 11.94 2.68
CA LEU A 685 -29.76 12.48 1.41
C LEU A 685 -30.90 12.63 0.38
N ILE A 686 -31.81 11.64 0.30
CA ILE A 686 -32.91 11.65 -0.67
C ILE A 686 -33.79 12.91 -0.54
N PRO A 687 -34.36 13.25 0.63
CA PRO A 687 -35.14 14.48 0.76
C PRO A 687 -34.29 15.74 0.57
N THR A 688 -33.02 15.73 0.98
CA THR A 688 -32.11 16.88 0.75
C THR A 688 -31.92 17.15 -0.73
N MET A 689 -31.68 16.12 -1.53
CA MET A 689 -31.53 16.23 -2.99
C MET A 689 -32.84 16.67 -3.66
N ALA A 690 -33.96 16.20 -3.16
CA ALA A 690 -35.28 16.63 -3.62
C ALA A 690 -35.50 18.14 -3.42
N VAL A 691 -35.14 18.65 -2.24
CA VAL A 691 -35.23 20.09 -1.94
C VAL A 691 -34.28 20.89 -2.82
N LEU A 692 -32.98 20.53 -2.86
CA LEU A 692 -31.97 21.24 -3.66
C LEU A 692 -32.31 21.22 -5.16
N GLY A 693 -32.91 20.15 -5.69
CA GLY A 693 -33.29 20.03 -7.09
C GLY A 693 -34.51 20.86 -7.48
N ASN A 694 -35.25 21.42 -6.53
CA ASN A 694 -36.46 22.22 -6.79
C ASN A 694 -36.35 23.70 -6.42
N THR A 695 -35.24 24.13 -5.91
CA THR A 695 -35.03 25.51 -5.47
C THR A 695 -34.08 26.26 -6.39
N TYR A 696 -34.46 27.51 -6.73
CA TYR A 696 -33.50 28.46 -7.27
C TYR A 696 -32.62 28.95 -6.11
N THR A 697 -31.35 28.62 -6.16
CA THR A 697 -30.37 28.93 -5.13
C THR A 697 -30.18 30.43 -4.85
N VAL A 698 -30.70 31.29 -5.71
CA VAL A 698 -30.46 32.73 -5.70
C VAL A 698 -31.48 33.50 -4.87
N SER A 699 -32.62 32.89 -4.48
CA SER A 699 -33.64 33.60 -3.63
C SER A 699 -33.20 33.77 -2.17
N ILE A 700 -32.06 33.21 -1.76
CA ILE A 700 -31.59 33.14 -0.37
C ILE A 700 -30.65 34.30 0.00
N LYS A 701 -30.68 35.40 -0.73
CA LYS A 701 -29.77 36.53 -0.48
C LYS A 701 -29.83 37.00 0.96
N SER A 702 -28.69 36.89 1.67
CA SER A 702 -28.40 37.49 3.01
C SER A 702 -29.00 36.83 4.27
N SER A 703 -29.37 35.58 4.28
CA SER A 703 -29.75 34.94 5.54
C SER A 703 -28.56 34.67 6.45
N LYS A 704 -28.70 34.84 7.78
CA LYS A 704 -27.67 34.45 8.77
C LYS A 704 -27.30 32.97 8.65
N LEU A 705 -28.25 32.14 8.28
CA LEU A 705 -28.05 30.70 8.05
C LEU A 705 -27.12 30.40 6.87
N LEU A 706 -27.24 31.17 5.76
CA LEU A 706 -26.33 31.01 4.61
C LEU A 706 -24.88 31.38 5.00
N LYS A 707 -24.67 32.39 5.81
CA LYS A 707 -23.35 32.71 6.37
C LYS A 707 -22.79 31.53 7.15
N THR A 708 -23.58 30.94 8.04
CA THR A 708 -23.19 29.74 8.81
C THR A 708 -22.91 28.57 7.87
N ALA A 709 -23.82 28.29 6.93
CA ALA A 709 -23.63 27.22 5.94
C ALA A 709 -22.36 27.39 5.11
N SER A 710 -21.94 28.64 4.81
CA SER A 710 -20.69 28.91 4.10
C SER A 710 -19.41 28.66 4.92
N GLN A 711 -19.51 28.64 6.25
CA GLN A 711 -18.34 28.39 7.13
C GLN A 711 -18.10 26.90 7.41
N PHE A 712 -19.16 26.09 7.47
CA PHE A 712 -19.11 24.67 7.83
C PHE A 712 -18.23 23.78 6.92
N PRO A 713 -18.14 23.97 5.59
CA PRO A 713 -17.35 23.08 4.75
C PRO A 713 -15.85 23.06 5.08
N LEU A 714 -15.30 24.14 5.67
CA LEU A 714 -13.86 24.16 6.02
C LEU A 714 -13.51 23.18 7.16
N PRO A 715 -14.14 23.19 8.34
CA PRO A 715 -13.87 22.20 9.37
C PRO A 715 -14.19 20.77 8.91
N LEU A 716 -15.20 20.59 8.04
CA LEU A 716 -15.48 19.29 7.46
C LEU A 716 -14.37 18.84 6.49
N ALA A 717 -13.81 19.72 5.69
CA ALA A 717 -12.66 19.43 4.82
C ALA A 717 -11.43 19.01 5.66
N VAL A 718 -11.16 19.70 6.78
CA VAL A 718 -10.13 19.30 7.74
C VAL A 718 -10.41 17.91 8.31
N GLY A 719 -11.65 17.66 8.75
CA GLY A 719 -12.08 16.38 9.30
C GLY A 719 -11.96 15.23 8.29
N VAL A 720 -12.28 15.48 7.02
CA VAL A 720 -12.12 14.48 5.94
C VAL A 720 -10.67 14.11 5.74
N ILE A 721 -9.73 15.05 5.77
CA ILE A 721 -8.29 14.74 5.65
C ILE A 721 -7.77 14.08 6.91
N ALA A 722 -8.16 14.55 8.08
CA ALA A 722 -7.66 14.02 9.34
C ALA A 722 -8.13 12.59 9.66
N PHE A 723 -9.33 12.21 9.22
CA PHE A 723 -10.00 10.97 9.63
C PHE A 723 -10.58 10.14 8.48
N GLY A 724 -10.54 10.66 7.26
CA GLY A 724 -11.26 10.05 6.13
C GLY A 724 -10.53 8.90 5.49
N SER A 725 -9.20 8.84 5.49
CA SER A 725 -8.46 7.80 4.77
C SER A 725 -8.53 6.44 5.47
N ALA A 726 -8.55 6.42 6.80
CA ALA A 726 -8.77 5.19 7.58
C ALA A 726 -10.24 4.75 7.61
N HIS A 727 -11.17 5.66 7.29
CA HIS A 727 -12.62 5.43 7.40
C HIS A 727 -13.37 6.02 6.20
N LEU A 728 -13.03 5.60 4.98
CA LEU A 728 -13.63 6.13 3.75
C LEU A 728 -15.16 6.03 3.72
N TYR A 729 -15.75 5.08 4.42
CA TYR A 729 -17.20 4.96 4.56
C TYR A 729 -17.86 6.15 5.30
N ARG A 730 -17.09 6.94 6.06
CA ARG A 730 -17.58 8.17 6.74
C ARG A 730 -17.53 9.40 5.84
N VAL A 731 -16.69 9.41 4.81
CA VAL A 731 -16.49 10.56 3.93
C VAL A 731 -17.78 11.03 3.25
N PRO A 732 -18.67 10.14 2.77
CA PRO A 732 -19.99 10.56 2.26
C PRO A 732 -20.82 11.37 3.28
N CYS A 733 -20.74 11.03 4.58
CA CYS A 733 -21.44 11.78 5.63
C CYS A 733 -20.87 13.20 5.80
N PHE A 734 -19.55 13.36 5.73
CA PHE A 734 -18.92 14.69 5.78
C PHE A 734 -19.30 15.53 4.55
N ALA A 735 -19.31 14.93 3.36
CA ALA A 735 -19.71 15.61 2.13
C ALA A 735 -21.19 16.00 2.10
N PHE A 736 -22.03 15.23 2.77
CA PHE A 736 -23.48 15.44 2.82
C PHE A 736 -23.89 16.61 3.73
N ILE A 737 -23.23 16.83 4.87
CA ILE A 737 -23.62 17.86 5.86
C ILE A 737 -23.76 19.26 5.25
N PRO A 738 -22.84 19.78 4.41
CA PRO A 738 -23.00 21.07 3.78
C PRO A 738 -24.19 21.14 2.80
N LEU A 739 -24.50 20.03 2.13
CA LEU A 739 -25.67 19.94 1.25
C LEU A 739 -26.97 20.04 2.05
N LEU A 740 -27.03 19.37 3.20
CA LEU A 740 -28.16 19.46 4.12
C LEU A 740 -28.34 20.90 4.63
N LEU A 741 -27.26 21.54 5.10
CA LEU A 741 -27.33 22.93 5.57
C LEU A 741 -27.77 23.88 4.47
N HIS A 742 -27.29 23.70 3.24
CA HIS A 742 -27.74 24.49 2.10
C HIS A 742 -29.22 24.24 1.77
N ALA A 743 -29.68 22.98 1.83
CA ALA A 743 -31.10 22.69 1.64
C ALA A 743 -31.97 23.34 2.71
N LEU A 744 -31.54 23.37 3.98
CA LEU A 744 -32.23 24.03 5.05
C LEU A 744 -32.33 25.55 4.86
N CYS A 745 -31.30 26.18 4.23
CA CYS A 745 -31.36 27.60 3.89
C CYS A 745 -32.51 27.93 2.92
N ASN A 746 -33.03 26.96 2.18
CA ASN A 746 -34.12 27.15 1.23
C ASN A 746 -35.53 27.11 1.92
N PHE A 747 -35.61 26.67 3.18
CA PHE A 747 -36.85 26.61 3.90
C PHE A 747 -37.10 27.83 4.83
N MET A 748 -36.06 28.63 5.07
CA MET A 748 -36.10 29.84 5.87
C MET A 748 -36.01 31.09 4.99
#